data_7bac6aa0459bbfd68d5cefd9410c7b97
#
_entry.id   7bac6aa0459bbfd68d5cefd9410c7b97
#
_cell.length_a   1.000
_cell.length_b   1.000
_cell.length_c   1.000
_cell.angle_alpha   90.00
_cell.angle_beta   90.00
_cell.angle_gamma   90.00
#
_symmetry.space_group_name_H-M   'P 1'
#
loop_
_entity.id
_entity.type
_entity.pdbx_description
1 polymer ?
#
loop_
_entity_poly.entity_id
_entity_poly.type
_entity_poly.pdbx_seq_one_letter_code
_entity_poly.pdbx_strand_id
1 'polypeptide(L)'
;MEKLLEQILQERYQKTIKEASNKEIYTALFILTKEKMKGAKRNEGKKKLYYISAEFLIGKLLSNNLINLGLLEETKEVLEKHGHQITEIEEIEQEPSLGNGGLGRLAACFLDSIATLGLNGDGVGLNYHDGLFRQTFADYKQKEEKNPWITDLSWLTKTDVQFEVPFKDFTLTSTMYDIDVPGYKNGCNRLHLFDVDTVDESIIRDGIDFDKTDIPRNLTLFLYPDDSDEAGQLLRIYQQYFMVSNAAQLILKEAEEHGYDLYRLHEHVAVQINDTHPTMVIPELIRLLMQRGFNMDTAIDVVRKTCAYTNHTILAEALEKWPVAYLEKVVPYLMPIIRELDARVRRDYHDERVYIIDEMDRVHMAHIDIHFGYAVNGVAALHTQILEESELKPFYDIYPEKFNNKTNGITFRRWLVHCNPELAAYLKELIGSEYMEDAKHLEKLLAYKDDEQVLKTLREIKMHSKQELADYLKRTQHVEIDTNSVFDIQIKRLHEYKRQQMNALYAIYKYKEIKKGNLPKRPITMIFGAKAAPAYTIAKDIIHLILCLQQLIENDPIVSKHMKIVMVENYNVTKAEKLIPACDISEQISLASKEASGTGNMKFMLNGAVTLGTEDGANVEIHELVGDENIYIFGKKSEEVIKLYEDASYCSREIYESDTTVEELVDFIISKEMIQIGDPVNLGRLYKEIVSKDWFMALLDIREYIQKKEEMLADYEDQTAWAKKALVNIAKAGYFSADRTIAEYNRDIWQLS
;
A
#
# COMPACT_ATOMS: atom_id res chain seq x y z
N MET A 1 -22.04 -21.72 15.67
CA MET A 1 -22.34 -20.47 14.94
C MET A 1 -23.84 -20.17 14.92
N GLU A 2 -24.69 -21.02 14.33
CA GLU A 2 -26.12 -20.75 14.12
C GLU A 2 -26.89 -20.35 15.39
N LYS A 3 -26.78 -21.13 16.47
CA LYS A 3 -27.45 -20.82 17.74
C LYS A 3 -27.07 -19.47 18.35
N LEU A 4 -25.78 -19.09 18.25
CA LEU A 4 -25.31 -17.81 18.79
C LEU A 4 -25.81 -16.65 17.94
N LEU A 5 -25.83 -16.80 16.63
CA LEU A 5 -26.34 -15.78 15.70
C LEU A 5 -27.86 -15.60 15.91
N GLU A 6 -28.63 -16.69 15.99
CA GLU A 6 -30.06 -16.67 16.32
C GLU A 6 -30.32 -15.96 17.65
N GLN A 7 -29.54 -16.27 18.69
CA GLN A 7 -29.70 -15.66 20.01
C GLN A 7 -29.51 -14.13 19.93
N ILE A 8 -28.44 -13.65 19.29
CA ILE A 8 -28.18 -12.20 19.16
C ILE A 8 -29.28 -11.51 18.36
N LEU A 9 -29.74 -12.12 17.27
CA LEU A 9 -30.83 -11.57 16.44
C LEU A 9 -32.15 -11.53 17.23
N GLN A 10 -32.46 -12.59 17.98
CA GLN A 10 -33.66 -12.63 18.79
C GLN A 10 -33.65 -11.60 19.95
N GLU A 11 -32.52 -11.46 20.63
CA GLU A 11 -32.36 -10.50 21.72
C GLU A 11 -32.45 -9.04 21.26
N ARG A 12 -31.87 -8.71 20.08
CA ARG A 12 -31.80 -7.32 19.60
C ARG A 12 -32.95 -6.91 18.70
N TYR A 13 -33.44 -7.83 17.89
CA TYR A 13 -34.39 -7.51 16.81
C TYR A 13 -35.67 -8.34 16.83
N GLN A 14 -35.76 -9.35 17.72
CA GLN A 14 -36.88 -10.29 17.78
C GLN A 14 -37.13 -10.99 16.43
N LYS A 15 -36.05 -11.34 15.71
CA LYS A 15 -36.08 -11.99 14.41
C LYS A 15 -35.23 -13.24 14.39
N THR A 16 -35.58 -14.16 13.48
CA THR A 16 -34.74 -15.30 13.09
C THR A 16 -33.71 -14.87 12.04
N ILE A 17 -32.71 -15.71 11.75
CA ILE A 17 -31.73 -15.43 10.68
C ILE A 17 -32.44 -15.21 9.35
N LYS A 18 -33.45 -16.01 9.04
CA LYS A 18 -34.22 -15.92 7.80
C LYS A 18 -35.00 -14.61 7.62
N GLU A 19 -35.49 -14.04 8.73
CA GLU A 19 -36.29 -12.79 8.74
C GLU A 19 -35.46 -11.54 8.82
N ALA A 20 -34.21 -11.65 9.28
CA ALA A 20 -33.33 -10.53 9.48
C ALA A 20 -32.84 -9.95 8.15
N SER A 21 -32.71 -8.63 8.09
CA SER A 21 -32.04 -7.95 6.98
C SER A 21 -30.53 -8.17 6.99
N ASN A 22 -29.86 -8.00 5.85
CA ASN A 22 -28.39 -8.09 5.78
C ASN A 22 -27.70 -7.18 6.80
N LYS A 23 -28.23 -5.99 7.08
CA LYS A 23 -27.70 -5.06 8.08
C LYS A 23 -27.82 -5.62 9.52
N GLU A 24 -28.94 -6.24 9.85
CA GLU A 24 -29.14 -6.86 11.17
C GLU A 24 -28.23 -8.07 11.35
N ILE A 25 -28.07 -8.88 10.30
CA ILE A 25 -27.14 -10.03 10.28
C ILE A 25 -25.69 -9.55 10.39
N TYR A 26 -25.29 -8.50 9.66
CA TYR A 26 -23.97 -7.90 9.81
C TYR A 26 -23.72 -7.48 11.26
N THR A 27 -24.66 -6.79 11.88
CA THR A 27 -24.55 -6.37 13.27
C THR A 27 -24.36 -7.55 14.24
N ALA A 28 -25.13 -8.61 14.03
CA ALA A 28 -25.01 -9.82 14.87
C ALA A 28 -23.69 -10.56 14.66
N LEU A 29 -23.24 -10.69 13.42
CA LEU A 29 -21.94 -11.29 13.09
C LEU A 29 -20.77 -10.44 13.63
N PHE A 30 -20.85 -9.13 13.52
CA PHE A 30 -19.87 -8.21 14.09
C PHE A 30 -19.72 -8.42 15.60
N ILE A 31 -20.84 -8.42 16.34
CA ILE A 31 -20.85 -8.62 17.80
C ILE A 31 -20.24 -9.98 18.14
N LEU A 32 -20.70 -11.05 17.48
CA LEU A 32 -20.21 -12.40 17.72
C LEU A 32 -18.71 -12.52 17.46
N THR A 33 -18.24 -11.97 16.35
CA THR A 33 -16.82 -11.99 15.97
C THR A 33 -15.97 -11.23 16.97
N LYS A 34 -16.42 -10.03 17.37
CA LYS A 34 -15.72 -9.21 18.36
C LYS A 34 -15.64 -9.89 19.73
N GLU A 35 -16.71 -10.56 20.17
CA GLU A 35 -16.70 -11.35 21.41
C GLU A 35 -15.75 -12.56 21.33
N LYS A 36 -15.70 -13.25 20.20
CA LYS A 36 -14.76 -14.36 19.99
C LYS A 36 -13.30 -13.88 20.06
N MET A 37 -12.99 -12.71 19.50
CA MET A 37 -11.64 -12.13 19.57
C MET A 37 -11.23 -11.73 20.98
N LYS A 38 -12.15 -11.22 21.81
CA LYS A 38 -11.85 -10.91 23.22
C LYS A 38 -11.39 -12.14 24.01
N GLY A 39 -11.90 -13.32 23.66
CA GLY A 39 -11.50 -14.59 24.26
C GLY A 39 -10.22 -15.21 23.66
N ALA A 40 -9.65 -14.63 22.62
CA ALA A 40 -8.46 -15.17 22.00
C ALA A 40 -7.22 -14.96 22.88
N LYS A 41 -6.36 -15.97 22.95
CA LYS A 41 -5.12 -15.89 23.72
C LYS A 41 -4.17 -14.86 23.08
N ARG A 42 -3.68 -13.94 23.90
CA ARG A 42 -2.63 -12.98 23.45
C ARG A 42 -1.34 -13.72 23.14
N ASN A 43 -0.68 -13.31 22.05
CA ASN A 43 0.66 -13.76 21.80
C ASN A 43 1.60 -13.16 22.84
N GLU A 44 2.44 -13.99 23.41
CA GLU A 44 3.43 -13.66 24.42
C GLU A 44 4.80 -14.10 23.97
N GLY A 45 5.83 -13.44 24.46
CA GLY A 45 7.23 -13.78 24.13
C GLY A 45 8.20 -13.09 25.07
N LYS A 46 9.44 -13.50 25.03
CA LYS A 46 10.52 -12.90 25.80
C LYS A 46 10.73 -11.43 25.43
N LYS A 47 10.47 -11.08 24.16
CA LYS A 47 10.65 -9.76 23.58
C LYS A 47 9.39 -9.34 22.84
N LYS A 48 9.03 -8.07 22.86
CA LYS A 48 7.88 -7.50 22.18
C LYS A 48 8.30 -6.56 21.07
N LEU A 49 7.68 -6.71 19.92
CA LEU A 49 7.81 -5.79 18.78
C LEU A 49 6.76 -4.67 18.86
N TYR A 50 7.20 -3.46 18.61
CA TYR A 50 6.35 -2.30 18.30
C TYR A 50 6.62 -1.87 16.87
N TYR A 51 5.65 -2.14 15.99
CA TYR A 51 5.71 -1.79 14.57
C TYR A 51 5.05 -0.44 14.39
N ILE A 52 5.85 0.62 14.23
CA ILE A 52 5.35 2.00 14.15
C ILE A 52 5.24 2.41 12.69
N SER A 53 4.04 2.79 12.26
CA SER A 53 3.76 3.22 10.90
C SER A 53 2.76 4.36 10.86
N ALA A 54 2.98 5.32 9.95
CA ALA A 54 2.06 6.42 9.72
C ALA A 54 0.70 5.95 9.19
N GLU A 55 0.65 4.78 8.55
CA GLU A 55 -0.55 4.27 7.93
C GLU A 55 -0.70 2.74 8.09
N PHE A 56 -1.96 2.31 8.23
CA PHE A 56 -2.36 0.91 8.26
C PHE A 56 -3.60 0.73 7.39
N LEU A 57 -3.42 0.30 6.15
CA LEU A 57 -4.51 0.10 5.20
C LEU A 57 -5.15 -1.28 5.42
N ILE A 58 -5.87 -1.41 6.52
CA ILE A 58 -6.38 -2.71 7.01
C ILE A 58 -7.52 -3.29 6.19
N GLY A 59 -8.27 -2.47 5.46
CA GLY A 59 -9.45 -2.93 4.74
C GLY A 59 -10.61 -3.32 5.65
N LYS A 60 -11.66 -3.91 5.09
CA LYS A 60 -12.77 -4.47 5.88
C LYS A 60 -12.30 -5.67 6.68
N LEU A 61 -12.83 -5.85 7.88
CA LEU A 61 -12.31 -6.82 8.84
C LEU A 61 -13.24 -8.01 9.14
N LEU A 62 -14.54 -7.95 8.85
CA LEU A 62 -15.45 -9.02 9.21
C LEU A 62 -14.99 -10.39 8.66
N SER A 63 -14.92 -10.51 7.34
CA SER A 63 -14.53 -11.77 6.69
C SER A 63 -13.07 -12.14 6.99
N ASN A 64 -12.17 -11.15 7.05
CA ASN A 64 -10.78 -11.39 7.45
C ASN A 64 -10.68 -12.01 8.85
N ASN A 65 -11.41 -11.49 9.80
CA ASN A 65 -11.43 -12.01 11.17
C ASN A 65 -12.08 -13.38 11.25
N LEU A 66 -13.18 -13.61 10.50
CA LEU A 66 -13.81 -14.94 10.41
C LEU A 66 -12.87 -15.98 9.81
N ILE A 67 -12.05 -15.62 8.80
CA ILE A 67 -11.01 -16.51 8.24
C ILE A 67 -10.00 -16.87 9.32
N ASN A 68 -9.45 -15.87 10.00
CA ASN A 68 -8.38 -16.09 10.98
C ASN A 68 -8.87 -16.86 12.21
N LEU A 69 -10.11 -16.67 12.61
CA LEU A 69 -10.76 -17.44 13.67
C LEU A 69 -11.21 -18.84 13.24
N GLY A 70 -11.10 -19.18 11.95
CA GLY A 70 -11.55 -20.48 11.40
C GLY A 70 -13.08 -20.62 11.35
N LEU A 71 -13.82 -19.52 11.31
CA LEU A 71 -15.29 -19.48 11.38
C LEU A 71 -15.97 -19.16 10.05
N LEU A 72 -15.22 -18.82 9.00
CA LEU A 72 -15.81 -18.32 7.75
C LEU A 72 -16.72 -19.37 7.08
N GLU A 73 -16.24 -20.61 6.91
CA GLU A 73 -17.00 -21.65 6.20
C GLU A 73 -18.29 -22.01 6.95
N GLU A 74 -18.22 -22.22 8.28
CA GLU A 74 -19.42 -22.44 9.09
C GLU A 74 -20.40 -21.26 8.98
N THR A 75 -19.89 -20.01 8.92
CA THR A 75 -20.71 -18.82 8.76
C THR A 75 -21.41 -18.82 7.41
N LYS A 76 -20.71 -19.12 6.32
CA LYS A 76 -21.28 -19.22 4.97
C LYS A 76 -22.39 -20.27 4.91
N GLU A 77 -22.13 -21.47 5.41
CA GLU A 77 -23.13 -22.57 5.44
C GLU A 77 -24.41 -22.18 6.18
N VAL A 78 -24.27 -21.53 7.34
CA VAL A 78 -25.41 -21.04 8.12
C VAL A 78 -26.20 -19.98 7.35
N LEU A 79 -25.51 -18.99 6.76
CA LEU A 79 -26.17 -17.93 6.00
C LEU A 79 -26.90 -18.46 4.76
N GLU A 80 -26.26 -19.31 3.97
CA GLU A 80 -26.83 -19.91 2.76
C GLU A 80 -28.06 -20.76 3.10
N LYS A 81 -28.02 -21.54 4.18
CA LYS A 81 -29.17 -22.30 4.67
C LYS A 81 -30.39 -21.44 4.91
N HIS A 82 -30.21 -20.19 5.30
CA HIS A 82 -31.27 -19.22 5.59
C HIS A 82 -31.52 -18.22 4.47
N GLY A 83 -30.85 -18.38 3.30
CA GLY A 83 -31.08 -17.58 2.09
C GLY A 83 -30.28 -16.28 2.02
N HIS A 84 -29.18 -16.18 2.75
CA HIS A 84 -28.30 -15.01 2.76
C HIS A 84 -26.91 -15.35 2.21
N GLN A 85 -26.19 -14.34 1.70
CA GLN A 85 -24.82 -14.47 1.21
C GLN A 85 -23.88 -13.59 2.01
N ILE A 86 -22.74 -14.14 2.43
CA ILE A 86 -21.73 -13.39 3.19
C ILE A 86 -21.21 -12.17 2.38
N THR A 87 -21.11 -12.30 1.07
CA THR A 87 -20.65 -11.24 0.16
C THR A 87 -21.55 -10.01 0.17
N GLU A 88 -22.88 -10.19 0.34
CA GLU A 88 -23.81 -9.09 0.48
C GLU A 88 -23.78 -8.46 1.87
N ILE A 89 -23.53 -9.29 2.88
CA ILE A 89 -23.48 -8.83 4.28
C ILE A 89 -22.21 -8.01 4.54
N GLU A 90 -21.05 -8.45 4.04
CA GLU A 90 -19.79 -7.71 4.22
C GLU A 90 -19.76 -6.36 3.49
N GLU A 91 -20.65 -6.13 2.50
CA GLU A 91 -20.80 -4.83 1.85
C GLU A 91 -21.29 -3.73 2.81
N ILE A 92 -21.99 -4.11 3.89
CA ILE A 92 -22.50 -3.18 4.92
C ILE A 92 -21.35 -2.53 5.69
N GLU A 93 -20.21 -3.23 5.84
CA GLU A 93 -19.06 -2.72 6.58
C GLU A 93 -18.45 -1.50 5.90
N GLN A 94 -18.19 -0.47 6.71
CA GLN A 94 -17.45 0.71 6.25
C GLN A 94 -15.94 0.40 6.28
N GLU A 95 -15.26 0.55 5.15
CA GLU A 95 -13.80 0.34 5.08
C GLU A 95 -13.07 1.43 5.87
N PRO A 96 -12.19 1.05 6.82
CA PRO A 96 -11.35 2.02 7.52
C PRO A 96 -10.41 2.78 6.57
N SER A 97 -10.33 4.10 6.74
CA SER A 97 -9.52 4.98 5.88
C SER A 97 -8.17 5.34 6.50
N LEU A 98 -7.51 4.37 7.12
CA LEU A 98 -6.26 4.52 7.89
C LEU A 98 -4.98 4.40 7.05
N GLY A 99 -5.08 4.37 5.74
CA GLY A 99 -3.91 4.22 4.87
C GLY A 99 -4.18 4.66 3.44
N ASN A 100 -3.11 4.81 2.68
CA ASN A 100 -3.17 5.31 1.30
C ASN A 100 -2.84 4.23 0.26
N GLY A 101 -1.75 3.50 0.45
CA GLY A 101 -1.24 2.64 -0.62
C GLY A 101 -0.37 1.50 -0.12
N GLY A 102 0.71 1.23 -0.85
CA GLY A 102 1.59 0.08 -0.62
C GLY A 102 2.16 -0.01 0.79
N LEU A 103 2.62 1.10 1.35
CA LEU A 103 3.17 1.17 2.70
C LEU A 103 2.14 0.72 3.76
N GLY A 104 0.93 1.27 3.69
CA GLY A 104 -0.14 0.97 4.65
C GLY A 104 -0.68 -0.45 4.50
N ARG A 105 -0.83 -0.94 3.27
CA ARG A 105 -1.29 -2.32 3.05
C ARG A 105 -0.23 -3.33 3.47
N LEU A 106 1.05 -3.03 3.25
CA LEU A 106 2.15 -3.85 3.74
C LEU A 106 2.13 -3.96 5.27
N ALA A 107 2.00 -2.83 5.96
CA ALA A 107 1.89 -2.81 7.42
C ALA A 107 0.74 -3.69 7.92
N ALA A 108 -0.43 -3.64 7.26
CA ALA A 108 -1.57 -4.50 7.59
C ALA A 108 -1.29 -5.98 7.34
N CYS A 109 -0.64 -6.34 6.23
CA CYS A 109 -0.22 -7.73 5.96
C CYS A 109 0.77 -8.22 7.00
N PHE A 110 1.70 -7.36 7.43
CA PHE A 110 2.68 -7.73 8.45
C PHE A 110 2.05 -7.96 9.81
N LEU A 111 1.08 -7.14 10.23
CA LEU A 111 0.36 -7.39 11.48
C LEU A 111 -0.37 -8.73 11.46
N ASP A 112 -1.03 -9.08 10.36
CA ASP A 112 -1.68 -10.37 10.17
C ASP A 112 -0.66 -11.53 10.30
N SER A 113 0.48 -11.42 9.63
CA SER A 113 1.52 -12.46 9.68
C SER A 113 2.22 -12.54 11.04
N ILE A 114 2.49 -11.43 11.70
CA ILE A 114 3.06 -11.41 13.06
C ILE A 114 2.14 -12.17 14.01
N ALA A 115 0.83 -11.91 13.96
CA ALA A 115 -0.15 -12.62 14.78
C ALA A 115 -0.25 -14.11 14.42
N THR A 116 -0.26 -14.42 13.12
CA THR A 116 -0.37 -15.80 12.60
C THR A 116 0.82 -16.66 13.02
N LEU A 117 2.03 -16.10 13.03
CA LEU A 117 3.24 -16.80 13.47
C LEU A 117 3.37 -16.89 15.00
N GLY A 118 2.39 -16.40 15.73
CA GLY A 118 2.40 -16.43 17.21
C GLY A 118 3.42 -15.50 17.84
N LEU A 119 3.89 -14.50 17.12
CA LEU A 119 4.90 -13.55 17.59
C LEU A 119 4.26 -12.43 18.42
N ASN A 120 4.92 -12.04 19.51
CA ASN A 120 4.50 -10.94 20.35
C ASN A 120 4.84 -9.60 19.68
N GLY A 121 3.89 -9.02 18.95
CA GLY A 121 4.14 -7.76 18.24
C GLY A 121 2.85 -7.00 17.95
N ASP A 122 2.85 -5.72 18.31
CA ASP A 122 1.74 -4.82 18.10
C ASP A 122 2.09 -3.71 17.08
N GLY A 123 1.09 -3.23 16.35
CA GLY A 123 1.20 -2.04 15.53
C GLY A 123 0.90 -0.79 16.35
N VAL A 124 1.52 0.33 15.99
CA VAL A 124 1.28 1.65 16.58
C VAL A 124 1.13 2.70 15.50
N GLY A 125 0.05 3.46 15.53
CA GLY A 125 -0.25 4.54 14.59
C GLY A 125 -1.24 5.55 15.15
N LEU A 126 -1.87 6.31 14.27
CA LEU A 126 -2.86 7.33 14.60
C LEU A 126 -4.27 6.92 14.17
N ASN A 127 -5.26 7.33 14.95
CA ASN A 127 -6.67 7.11 14.66
C ASN A 127 -7.23 8.25 13.81
N TYR A 128 -6.94 8.25 12.52
CA TYR A 128 -7.49 9.26 11.61
C TYR A 128 -9.00 9.08 11.44
N HIS A 129 -9.76 10.18 11.54
CA HIS A 129 -11.22 10.17 11.42
C HIS A 129 -11.68 10.09 9.97
N ASP A 130 -11.07 10.84 9.08
CA ASP A 130 -11.30 10.82 7.64
C ASP A 130 -10.15 10.15 6.86
N GLY A 131 -8.97 10.05 7.46
CA GLY A 131 -7.80 9.37 6.92
C GLY A 131 -7.44 9.83 5.52
N LEU A 132 -7.41 8.90 4.55
CA LEU A 132 -7.30 9.26 3.15
C LEU A 132 -8.68 9.64 2.61
N PHE A 133 -8.75 10.76 1.88
CA PHE A 133 -9.97 11.29 1.30
C PHE A 133 -10.72 10.28 0.41
N ARG A 134 -12.02 10.46 0.26
CA ARG A 134 -12.84 9.77 -0.73
C ARG A 134 -12.71 10.50 -2.07
N GLN A 135 -12.42 9.77 -3.13
CA GLN A 135 -12.34 10.31 -4.47
C GLN A 135 -13.69 10.22 -5.18
N THR A 136 -14.11 11.33 -5.75
CA THR A 136 -15.19 11.38 -6.74
C THR A 136 -14.71 12.06 -8.01
N PHE A 137 -15.47 11.95 -9.10
CA PHE A 137 -15.16 12.60 -10.36
C PHE A 137 -16.24 13.60 -10.72
N ALA A 138 -15.82 14.81 -11.10
CA ALA A 138 -16.70 15.84 -11.67
C ALA A 138 -15.92 16.62 -12.73
N ASP A 139 -16.58 16.90 -13.85
CA ASP A 139 -15.97 17.59 -15.01
C ASP A 139 -14.67 16.89 -15.49
N TYR A 140 -14.67 15.57 -15.49
CA TYR A 140 -13.52 14.72 -15.84
C TYR A 140 -12.28 14.99 -14.94
N LYS A 141 -12.48 15.39 -13.69
CA LYS A 141 -11.42 15.68 -12.73
C LYS A 141 -11.65 14.96 -11.42
N GLN A 142 -10.55 14.65 -10.72
CA GLN A 142 -10.63 14.18 -9.34
C GLN A 142 -11.15 15.29 -8.43
N LYS A 143 -12.10 14.93 -7.58
CA LYS A 143 -12.54 15.70 -6.42
C LYS A 143 -12.26 14.91 -5.15
N GLU A 144 -11.90 15.61 -4.11
CA GLU A 144 -11.62 15.04 -2.80
C GLU A 144 -12.75 15.36 -1.83
N GLU A 145 -13.23 14.35 -1.13
CA GLU A 145 -14.31 14.47 -0.15
C GLU A 145 -13.93 13.80 1.18
N LYS A 146 -14.68 14.12 2.22
CA LYS A 146 -14.57 13.43 3.52
C LYS A 146 -14.72 11.93 3.34
N ASN A 147 -14.04 11.17 4.20
CA ASN A 147 -14.08 9.72 4.20
C ASN A 147 -14.24 9.14 5.61
N PRO A 148 -15.31 9.51 6.36
CA PRO A 148 -15.54 9.05 7.71
C PRO A 148 -15.79 7.53 7.70
N TRP A 149 -15.20 6.82 8.65
CA TRP A 149 -15.32 5.36 8.74
C TRP A 149 -15.71 4.88 10.15
N ILE A 150 -15.57 5.74 11.17
CA ILE A 150 -15.89 5.40 12.55
C ILE A 150 -17.41 5.48 12.72
N THR A 151 -18.03 4.37 13.06
CA THR A 151 -19.47 4.22 13.27
C THR A 151 -19.75 3.63 14.66
N ASP A 152 -21.02 3.53 15.03
CA ASP A 152 -21.44 2.88 16.29
C ASP A 152 -20.99 1.41 16.37
N LEU A 153 -20.87 0.74 15.22
CA LEU A 153 -20.32 -0.61 15.09
C LEU A 153 -18.86 -0.54 14.65
N SER A 154 -17.98 -0.11 15.53
CA SER A 154 -16.56 0.03 15.24
C SER A 154 -15.73 -1.14 15.80
N TRP A 155 -14.72 -1.56 15.02
CA TRP A 155 -13.69 -2.50 15.49
C TRP A 155 -12.80 -1.87 16.56
N LEU A 156 -12.77 -0.54 16.65
CA LEU A 156 -12.06 0.19 17.70
C LEU A 156 -12.63 -0.14 19.11
N THR A 157 -11.72 -0.31 20.04
CA THR A 157 -12.04 -0.41 21.46
C THR A 157 -11.29 0.69 22.20
N LYS A 158 -12.02 1.63 22.81
CA LYS A 158 -11.40 2.66 23.65
C LYS A 158 -10.74 2.00 24.86
N THR A 159 -9.51 2.42 25.16
CA THR A 159 -8.78 1.96 26.34
C THR A 159 -8.69 3.07 27.40
N ASP A 160 -8.21 2.71 28.59
CA ASP A 160 -7.93 3.67 29.68
C ASP A 160 -6.54 4.30 29.56
N VAL A 161 -5.78 3.98 28.49
CA VAL A 161 -4.44 4.51 28.29
C VAL A 161 -4.53 5.90 27.69
N GLN A 162 -4.02 6.88 28.43
CA GLN A 162 -3.93 8.27 28.01
C GLN A 162 -2.52 8.79 28.24
N PHE A 163 -2.06 9.66 27.35
CA PHE A 163 -0.78 10.34 27.47
C PHE A 163 -0.92 11.82 27.21
N GLU A 164 -0.06 12.60 27.88
CA GLU A 164 0.16 14.00 27.54
C GLU A 164 1.31 14.11 26.55
N VAL A 165 1.05 14.76 25.42
CA VAL A 165 2.06 15.00 24.36
C VAL A 165 2.37 16.49 24.33
N PRO A 166 3.57 16.89 24.78
CA PRO A 166 3.96 18.31 24.83
C PRO A 166 4.45 18.79 23.47
N PHE A 167 3.98 19.95 23.07
CA PHE A 167 4.50 20.73 21.95
C PHE A 167 5.03 22.07 22.48
N LYS A 168 5.64 22.88 21.64
CA LYS A 168 6.21 24.17 22.07
C LYS A 168 5.23 25.05 22.83
N ASP A 169 4.03 25.24 22.27
CA ASP A 169 3.08 26.24 22.74
C ASP A 169 1.88 25.62 23.49
N PHE A 170 1.73 24.31 23.46
CA PHE A 170 0.61 23.60 24.10
C PHE A 170 0.94 22.12 24.34
N THR A 171 0.16 21.50 25.18
CA THR A 171 0.17 20.04 25.41
C THR A 171 -1.19 19.49 25.02
N LEU A 172 -1.19 18.35 24.33
CA LEU A 172 -2.40 17.64 23.91
C LEU A 172 -2.53 16.32 24.63
N THR A 173 -3.74 16.03 25.09
CA THR A 173 -4.08 14.72 25.66
C THR A 173 -4.45 13.76 24.54
N SER A 174 -3.87 12.57 24.58
CA SER A 174 -4.22 11.47 23.68
C SER A 174 -4.88 10.33 24.40
N THR A 175 -5.78 9.63 23.70
CA THR A 175 -6.38 8.38 24.14
C THR A 175 -6.03 7.28 23.16
N MET A 176 -5.66 6.10 23.66
CA MET A 176 -5.38 4.92 22.85
C MET A 176 -6.66 4.13 22.57
N TYR A 177 -6.82 3.77 21.29
CA TYR A 177 -7.86 2.87 20.80
C TYR A 177 -7.20 1.64 20.19
N ASP A 178 -7.74 0.47 20.51
CA ASP A 178 -7.22 -0.81 20.04
C ASP A 178 -8.11 -1.42 18.95
N ILE A 179 -7.48 -2.01 17.94
CA ILE A 179 -8.10 -2.97 17.03
C ILE A 179 -7.43 -4.32 17.28
N ASP A 180 -8.21 -5.35 17.56
CA ASP A 180 -7.69 -6.71 17.72
C ASP A 180 -7.25 -7.27 16.35
N VAL A 181 -6.10 -7.93 16.34
CA VAL A 181 -5.50 -8.57 15.16
C VAL A 181 -5.37 -10.07 15.42
N PRO A 182 -6.40 -10.86 15.08
CA PRO A 182 -6.31 -12.31 15.26
C PRO A 182 -5.35 -12.92 14.23
N GLY A 183 -4.55 -13.89 14.67
CA GLY A 183 -3.74 -14.71 13.79
C GLY A 183 -4.56 -15.88 13.21
N TYR A 184 -4.11 -16.43 12.08
CA TYR A 184 -4.75 -17.58 11.45
C TYR A 184 -4.64 -18.81 12.33
N LYS A 185 -5.76 -19.21 12.94
CA LYS A 185 -5.87 -20.33 13.91
C LYS A 185 -4.94 -20.21 15.12
N ASN A 186 -4.39 -19.05 15.39
CA ASN A 186 -3.40 -18.88 16.45
C ASN A 186 -3.43 -17.46 16.99
N GLY A 187 -3.41 -17.29 18.29
CA GLY A 187 -3.18 -16.06 19.02
C GLY A 187 -3.89 -14.80 18.55
N CYS A 188 -3.58 -13.72 19.19
CA CYS A 188 -4.09 -12.40 18.85
C CYS A 188 -3.10 -11.33 19.28
N ASN A 189 -2.88 -10.32 18.44
CA ASN A 189 -2.14 -9.10 18.75
C ASN A 189 -3.06 -7.87 18.66
N ARG A 190 -2.51 -6.68 18.72
CA ARG A 190 -3.27 -5.42 18.64
C ARG A 190 -2.64 -4.42 17.70
N LEU A 191 -3.49 -3.58 17.13
CA LEU A 191 -3.12 -2.32 16.53
C LEU A 191 -3.56 -1.20 17.47
N HIS A 192 -2.59 -0.48 18.04
CA HIS A 192 -2.81 0.67 18.90
C HIS A 192 -2.87 1.94 18.07
N LEU A 193 -4.02 2.61 18.11
CA LEU A 193 -4.27 3.85 17.39
C LEU A 193 -4.51 4.99 18.38
N PHE A 194 -3.66 6.00 18.34
CA PHE A 194 -3.76 7.16 19.22
C PHE A 194 -4.57 8.27 18.56
N ASP A 195 -5.46 8.87 19.35
CA ASP A 195 -6.33 9.96 18.92
C ASP A 195 -6.16 11.15 19.84
N VAL A 196 -6.22 12.35 19.30
CA VAL A 196 -6.24 13.57 20.12
C VAL A 196 -7.65 13.79 20.69
N ASP A 197 -7.75 14.04 21.99
CA ASP A 197 -9.06 14.14 22.67
C ASP A 197 -9.89 15.35 22.20
N THR A 198 -9.24 16.36 21.64
CA THR A 198 -9.86 17.60 21.15
C THR A 198 -10.24 17.60 19.68
N VAL A 199 -10.13 16.46 18.98
CA VAL A 199 -10.47 16.35 17.56
C VAL A 199 -11.90 16.81 17.28
N ASP A 200 -12.07 17.56 16.19
CA ASP A 200 -13.37 18.13 15.80
C ASP A 200 -13.58 18.05 14.29
N GLU A 201 -14.38 17.10 13.85
CA GLU A 201 -14.71 16.89 12.44
C GLU A 201 -15.53 18.05 11.84
N SER A 202 -16.18 18.86 12.67
CA SER A 202 -17.03 19.97 12.20
C SER A 202 -16.26 21.12 11.57
N ILE A 203 -14.94 21.17 11.76
CA ILE A 203 -14.08 22.22 11.16
C ILE A 203 -13.76 21.97 9.68
N ILE A 204 -14.05 20.78 9.17
CA ILE A 204 -13.86 20.45 7.76
C ILE A 204 -14.92 21.19 6.94
N ARG A 205 -14.45 21.99 5.99
CA ARG A 205 -15.29 22.75 5.05
C ARG A 205 -15.30 22.06 3.68
N ASP A 206 -15.72 22.75 2.65
CA ASP A 206 -15.84 22.26 1.28
C ASP A 206 -14.77 21.21 0.90
N GLY A 207 -15.23 19.98 0.62
CA GLY A 207 -14.35 18.88 0.30
C GLY A 207 -13.54 18.41 1.52
N ILE A 208 -12.24 18.76 1.56
CA ILE A 208 -11.31 18.37 2.63
C ILE A 208 -10.58 19.57 3.24
N ASP A 209 -11.05 20.78 3.00
CA ASP A 209 -10.43 22.00 3.50
C ASP A 209 -10.70 22.23 5.00
N PHE A 210 -9.69 22.66 5.72
CA PHE A 210 -9.76 23.05 7.13
C PHE A 210 -8.61 24.00 7.48
N ASP A 211 -8.69 24.65 8.63
CA ASP A 211 -7.59 25.46 9.15
C ASP A 211 -6.44 24.56 9.64
N LYS A 212 -5.36 24.50 8.86
CA LYS A 212 -4.17 23.69 9.16
C LYS A 212 -3.40 24.14 10.41
N THR A 213 -3.67 25.32 10.91
CA THR A 213 -3.02 25.86 12.12
C THR A 213 -3.72 25.47 13.41
N ASP A 214 -4.95 25.00 13.32
CA ASP A 214 -5.76 24.57 14.47
C ASP A 214 -5.43 23.11 14.87
N ILE A 215 -4.21 22.90 15.29
CA ILE A 215 -3.67 21.57 15.62
C ILE A 215 -4.54 20.80 16.65
N PRO A 216 -5.02 21.40 17.75
CA PRO A 216 -5.83 20.66 18.72
C PRO A 216 -7.08 20.02 18.11
N ARG A 217 -7.68 20.60 17.07
CA ARG A 217 -8.89 20.10 16.44
C ARG A 217 -8.65 19.29 15.15
N ASN A 218 -7.51 19.51 14.46
CA ASN A 218 -7.28 18.91 13.17
C ASN A 218 -6.30 17.72 13.15
N LEU A 219 -5.54 17.48 14.22
CA LEU A 219 -4.36 16.61 14.22
C LEU A 219 -4.63 15.20 13.69
N THR A 220 -5.75 14.62 14.05
CA THR A 220 -6.15 13.25 13.68
C THR A 220 -7.31 13.19 12.67
N LEU A 221 -7.52 14.24 11.88
CA LEU A 221 -8.54 14.23 10.84
C LEU A 221 -8.08 13.47 9.59
N PHE A 222 -7.05 13.96 8.91
CA PHE A 222 -6.58 13.41 7.63
C PHE A 222 -5.16 12.87 7.71
N LEU A 223 -4.95 11.73 7.05
CA LEU A 223 -3.64 11.21 6.68
C LEU A 223 -3.10 12.00 5.48
N TYR A 224 -1.85 12.42 5.52
CA TYR A 224 -1.20 13.19 4.45
C TYR A 224 -2.01 14.44 4.03
N PRO A 225 -2.20 15.39 4.95
CA PRO A 225 -2.83 16.66 4.59
C PRO A 225 -2.03 17.39 3.52
N ASP A 226 -2.70 18.31 2.81
CA ASP A 226 -2.03 19.15 1.82
C ASP A 226 -0.85 19.91 2.45
N ASP A 227 0.36 19.61 1.98
CA ASP A 227 1.63 20.16 2.46
C ASP A 227 2.30 21.11 1.44
N SER A 228 1.51 21.67 0.54
CA SER A 228 1.96 22.66 -0.43
C SER A 228 2.39 24.00 0.20
N ASP A 229 1.99 24.25 1.44
CA ASP A 229 2.34 25.43 2.22
C ASP A 229 3.04 25.06 3.55
N GLU A 230 3.58 26.09 4.23
CA GLU A 230 4.25 25.91 5.52
C GLU A 230 3.33 25.31 6.58
N ALA A 231 2.07 25.75 6.65
CA ALA A 231 1.11 25.25 7.64
C ALA A 231 0.87 23.75 7.47
N GLY A 232 0.74 23.26 6.24
CA GLY A 232 0.60 21.83 5.96
C GLY A 232 1.85 21.02 6.28
N GLN A 233 3.04 21.57 6.01
CA GLN A 233 4.31 20.94 6.36
C GLN A 233 4.49 20.84 7.88
N LEU A 234 4.18 21.92 8.61
CA LEU A 234 4.18 21.89 10.08
C LEU A 234 3.17 20.87 10.63
N LEU A 235 1.96 20.79 10.06
CA LEU A 235 0.97 19.80 10.47
C LEU A 235 1.50 18.37 10.35
N ARG A 236 2.23 18.04 9.28
CA ARG A 236 2.87 16.73 9.14
C ARG A 236 3.87 16.48 10.28
N ILE A 237 4.65 17.45 10.68
CA ILE A 237 5.59 17.32 11.82
C ILE A 237 4.81 17.09 13.13
N TYR A 238 3.72 17.85 13.36
CA TYR A 238 2.84 17.64 14.51
C TYR A 238 2.29 16.21 14.56
N GLN A 239 1.82 15.68 13.43
CA GLN A 239 1.30 14.32 13.33
C GLN A 239 2.39 13.27 13.62
N GLN A 240 3.56 13.42 13.03
CA GLN A 240 4.67 12.48 13.23
C GLN A 240 5.13 12.47 14.69
N TYR A 241 5.31 13.64 15.29
CA TYR A 241 5.70 13.73 16.69
C TYR A 241 4.64 13.18 17.63
N PHE A 242 3.37 13.51 17.41
CA PHE A 242 2.25 12.96 18.19
C PHE A 242 2.24 11.43 18.15
N MET A 243 2.43 10.85 17.00
CA MET A 243 2.51 9.39 16.83
C MET A 243 3.67 8.79 17.62
N VAL A 244 4.88 9.32 17.46
CA VAL A 244 6.07 8.73 18.08
C VAL A 244 6.17 8.99 19.57
N SER A 245 5.67 10.11 20.06
CA SER A 245 5.61 10.39 21.49
C SER A 245 4.68 9.42 22.21
N ASN A 246 3.50 9.17 21.64
CA ASN A 246 2.58 8.17 22.16
C ASN A 246 3.19 6.76 22.13
N ALA A 247 3.84 6.38 21.02
CA ALA A 247 4.52 5.10 20.90
C ALA A 247 5.63 4.92 21.95
N ALA A 248 6.49 5.92 22.10
CA ALA A 248 7.59 5.89 23.06
C ALA A 248 7.09 5.83 24.51
N GLN A 249 6.06 6.59 24.85
CA GLN A 249 5.45 6.56 26.17
C GLN A 249 4.80 5.19 26.47
N LEU A 250 4.11 4.58 25.47
CA LEU A 250 3.55 3.24 25.59
C LEU A 250 4.63 2.19 25.85
N ILE A 251 5.72 2.23 25.06
CA ILE A 251 6.85 1.30 25.19
C ILE A 251 7.43 1.34 26.60
N LEU A 252 7.72 2.53 27.11
CA LEU A 252 8.31 2.67 28.44
C LEU A 252 7.33 2.33 29.57
N LYS A 253 6.05 2.72 29.43
CA LYS A 253 5.00 2.33 30.36
C LYS A 253 4.89 0.81 30.47
N GLU A 254 4.77 0.10 29.38
CA GLU A 254 4.67 -1.36 29.38
C GLU A 254 5.94 -2.02 29.92
N ALA A 255 7.13 -1.49 29.58
CA ALA A 255 8.40 -1.99 30.11
C ALA A 255 8.49 -1.84 31.65
N GLU A 256 8.07 -0.70 32.18
CA GLU A 256 8.02 -0.43 33.61
C GLU A 256 6.99 -1.32 34.33
N GLU A 257 5.81 -1.52 33.73
CA GLU A 257 4.77 -2.41 34.29
C GLU A 257 5.22 -3.87 34.37
N HIS A 258 6.05 -4.31 33.42
CA HIS A 258 6.66 -5.64 33.46
C HIS A 258 7.90 -5.72 34.36
N GLY A 259 8.35 -4.60 34.91
CA GLY A 259 9.53 -4.55 35.76
C GLY A 259 10.86 -4.76 35.02
N TYR A 260 10.88 -4.45 33.72
CA TYR A 260 12.12 -4.58 32.93
C TYR A 260 13.14 -3.52 33.28
N ASP A 261 14.41 -3.93 33.28
CA ASP A 261 15.52 -2.99 33.41
C ASP A 261 15.65 -2.15 32.13
N LEU A 262 15.36 -0.86 32.21
CA LEU A 262 15.41 0.04 31.06
C LEU A 262 16.85 0.20 30.48
N TYR A 263 17.88 -0.09 31.24
CA TYR A 263 19.26 -0.15 30.70
C TYR A 263 19.47 -1.31 29.72
N ARG A 264 18.60 -2.32 29.81
CA ARG A 264 18.58 -3.50 28.94
C ARG A 264 17.30 -3.59 28.12
N LEU A 265 16.70 -2.45 27.79
CA LEU A 265 15.42 -2.37 27.08
C LEU A 265 15.41 -3.22 25.81
N HIS A 266 16.50 -3.21 25.03
CA HIS A 266 16.66 -3.96 23.78
C HIS A 266 16.55 -5.49 23.96
N GLU A 267 16.66 -6.02 25.17
CA GLU A 267 16.45 -7.46 25.43
C GLU A 267 14.94 -7.82 25.51
N HIS A 268 14.10 -6.83 25.71
CA HIS A 268 12.66 -6.99 25.89
C HIS A 268 11.81 -6.28 24.84
N VAL A 269 12.41 -5.35 24.12
CA VAL A 269 11.70 -4.49 23.14
C VAL A 269 12.48 -4.43 21.83
N ALA A 270 11.74 -4.57 20.72
CA ALA A 270 12.19 -4.18 19.39
C ALA A 270 11.23 -3.14 18.83
N VAL A 271 11.77 -2.08 18.24
CA VAL A 271 11.01 -1.06 17.53
C VAL A 271 11.34 -1.14 16.05
N GLN A 272 10.33 -1.33 15.20
CA GLN A 272 10.50 -1.25 13.76
C GLN A 272 9.95 0.07 13.25
N ILE A 273 10.83 0.89 12.69
CA ILE A 273 10.54 2.18 12.08
C ILE A 273 10.17 1.94 10.62
N ASN A 274 8.88 2.10 10.28
CA ASN A 274 8.37 1.87 8.94
C ASN A 274 8.44 3.15 8.10
N ASP A 275 9.45 3.23 7.24
CA ASP A 275 9.88 4.45 6.54
C ASP A 275 10.35 5.55 7.53
N THR A 276 10.47 6.80 7.08
CA THR A 276 11.00 7.90 7.91
C THR A 276 9.96 8.61 8.76
N HIS A 277 8.67 8.33 8.55
CA HIS A 277 7.61 9.00 9.32
C HIS A 277 7.76 8.83 10.85
N PRO A 278 8.15 7.65 11.38
CA PRO A 278 8.36 7.45 12.80
C PRO A 278 9.77 7.78 13.30
N THR A 279 10.67 8.33 12.51
CA THR A 279 12.08 8.55 12.88
C THR A 279 12.26 9.26 14.23
N MET A 280 11.42 10.24 14.56
CA MET A 280 11.52 10.99 15.81
C MET A 280 11.33 10.13 17.06
N VAL A 281 10.93 8.85 16.93
CA VAL A 281 10.91 7.92 18.08
C VAL A 281 12.30 7.77 18.69
N ILE A 282 13.36 7.89 17.92
CA ILE A 282 14.74 7.79 18.40
C ILE A 282 15.06 8.92 19.38
N PRO A 283 15.01 10.22 18.98
CA PRO A 283 15.26 11.30 19.94
C PRO A 283 14.21 11.36 21.05
N GLU A 284 12.94 10.97 20.80
CA GLU A 284 11.91 10.95 21.84
C GLU A 284 12.17 9.91 22.92
N LEU A 285 12.56 8.70 22.57
CA LEU A 285 12.96 7.69 23.55
C LEU A 285 14.18 8.15 24.36
N ILE A 286 15.16 8.78 23.70
CA ILE A 286 16.33 9.35 24.40
C ILE A 286 15.86 10.40 25.41
N ARG A 287 14.99 11.33 25.02
CA ARG A 287 14.42 12.36 25.89
C ARG A 287 13.71 11.76 27.11
N LEU A 288 12.86 10.77 26.89
CA LEU A 288 12.08 10.12 27.94
C LEU A 288 12.95 9.30 28.89
N LEU A 289 14.01 8.66 28.39
CA LEU A 289 15.00 7.96 29.25
C LEU A 289 15.79 8.97 30.10
N MET A 290 16.19 10.10 29.53
CA MET A 290 16.86 11.16 30.26
C MET A 290 15.99 11.74 31.39
N GLN A 291 14.68 11.88 31.19
CA GLN A 291 13.72 12.24 32.22
C GLN A 291 13.66 11.21 33.36
N ARG A 292 14.04 9.95 33.07
CA ARG A 292 14.15 8.85 34.04
C ARG A 292 15.53 8.74 34.69
N GLY A 293 16.40 9.74 34.47
CA GLY A 293 17.71 9.82 35.10
C GLY A 293 18.88 9.23 34.29
N PHE A 294 18.63 8.81 33.05
CA PHE A 294 19.71 8.38 32.14
C PHE A 294 20.55 9.57 31.72
N ASN A 295 21.86 9.40 31.64
CA ASN A 295 22.68 10.36 30.91
C ASN A 295 22.55 10.15 29.40
N MET A 296 23.00 11.13 28.62
CA MET A 296 22.88 11.12 27.16
C MET A 296 23.56 9.90 26.52
N ASP A 297 24.76 9.55 26.96
CA ASP A 297 25.51 8.42 26.39
C ASP A 297 24.78 7.10 26.55
N THR A 298 24.28 6.86 27.76
CA THR A 298 23.56 5.63 28.08
C THR A 298 22.21 5.58 27.36
N ALA A 299 21.47 6.69 27.30
CA ALA A 299 20.21 6.76 26.59
C ALA A 299 20.37 6.48 25.09
N ILE A 300 21.37 7.06 24.47
CA ILE A 300 21.71 6.79 23.06
C ILE A 300 22.07 5.32 22.86
N ASP A 301 22.89 4.73 23.72
CA ASP A 301 23.30 3.33 23.60
C ASP A 301 22.11 2.36 23.70
N VAL A 302 21.19 2.61 24.62
CA VAL A 302 19.96 1.82 24.76
C VAL A 302 19.09 1.92 23.50
N VAL A 303 18.83 3.13 23.02
CA VAL A 303 17.91 3.37 21.89
C VAL A 303 18.47 2.82 20.59
N ARG A 304 19.76 3.00 20.33
CA ARG A 304 20.41 2.46 19.12
C ARG A 304 20.37 0.93 19.02
N LYS A 305 20.28 0.22 20.13
CA LYS A 305 20.14 -1.24 20.18
C LYS A 305 18.69 -1.70 20.08
N THR A 306 17.74 -0.79 20.20
CA THR A 306 16.29 -1.08 20.26
C THR A 306 15.58 -0.84 18.94
N CYS A 307 16.05 0.10 18.12
CA CYS A 307 15.37 0.55 16.91
C CYS A 307 15.99 -0.01 15.64
N ALA A 308 15.15 -0.50 14.73
CA ALA A 308 15.51 -0.91 13.38
C ALA A 308 14.67 -0.13 12.36
N TYR A 309 15.21 0.08 11.16
CA TYR A 309 14.64 0.93 10.12
C TYR A 309 14.43 0.16 8.83
N THR A 310 13.22 0.27 8.28
CA THR A 310 12.89 -0.18 6.92
C THR A 310 12.78 1.04 6.00
N ASN A 311 13.61 1.05 4.95
CA ASN A 311 13.52 2.06 3.90
C ASN A 311 12.53 1.60 2.81
N HIS A 312 11.59 2.48 2.44
CA HIS A 312 10.66 2.26 1.32
C HIS A 312 10.87 3.24 0.17
N THR A 313 11.88 4.09 0.26
CA THR A 313 12.13 5.17 -0.69
C THR A 313 13.47 4.96 -1.38
N ILE A 314 13.49 4.80 -2.71
CA ILE A 314 14.74 4.63 -3.45
C ILE A 314 15.48 5.97 -3.58
N LEU A 315 14.78 7.00 -4.06
CA LEU A 315 15.42 8.28 -4.36
C LEU A 315 15.91 8.98 -3.10
N ALA A 316 17.22 9.18 -2.95
CA ALA A 316 17.78 9.94 -1.85
C ALA A 316 17.20 11.36 -1.75
N GLU A 317 16.89 11.98 -2.87
CA GLU A 317 16.25 13.30 -2.93
C GLU A 317 14.84 13.33 -2.34
N ALA A 318 14.11 12.20 -2.42
CA ALA A 318 12.77 12.04 -1.87
C ALA A 318 12.77 11.64 -0.38
N LEU A 319 13.95 11.34 0.20
CA LEU A 319 14.07 11.10 1.63
C LEU A 319 13.71 12.38 2.41
N GLU A 320 12.92 12.19 3.46
CA GLU A 320 12.34 13.29 4.22
C GLU A 320 13.39 14.12 4.95
N LYS A 321 13.30 15.43 4.77
CA LYS A 321 14.17 16.44 5.40
C LYS A 321 13.30 17.53 5.96
N TRP A 322 13.54 17.93 7.21
CA TRP A 322 12.79 19.02 7.83
C TRP A 322 13.71 20.17 8.18
N PRO A 323 13.37 21.41 7.82
CA PRO A 323 14.10 22.57 8.30
C PRO A 323 14.19 22.57 9.83
N VAL A 324 15.36 22.84 10.37
CA VAL A 324 15.55 23.00 11.82
C VAL A 324 14.56 24.00 12.40
N ALA A 325 14.33 25.10 11.68
CA ALA A 325 13.37 26.13 12.09
C ALA A 325 11.94 25.57 12.27
N TYR A 326 11.53 24.57 11.49
CA TYR A 326 10.21 23.95 11.64
C TYR A 326 10.14 23.07 12.88
N LEU A 327 11.18 22.28 13.12
CA LEU A 327 11.26 21.45 14.34
C LEU A 327 11.30 22.33 15.60
N GLU A 328 11.99 23.46 15.56
CA GLU A 328 12.02 24.44 16.66
C GLU A 328 10.66 25.11 16.91
N LYS A 329 9.83 25.24 15.87
CA LYS A 329 8.45 25.72 16.02
C LYS A 329 7.53 24.71 16.68
N VAL A 330 7.75 23.42 16.46
CA VAL A 330 6.86 22.33 16.92
C VAL A 330 7.37 21.67 18.20
N VAL A 331 8.62 21.24 18.21
CA VAL A 331 9.23 20.42 19.27
C VAL A 331 10.66 20.88 19.60
N PRO A 332 10.83 22.12 20.09
CA PRO A 332 12.15 22.71 20.30
C PRO A 332 13.02 21.91 21.27
N TYR A 333 12.45 21.18 22.20
CA TYR A 333 13.17 20.36 23.17
C TYR A 333 13.77 19.08 22.59
N LEU A 334 13.39 18.66 21.40
CA LEU A 334 14.08 17.57 20.69
C LEU A 334 15.36 18.08 19.98
N MET A 335 15.41 19.34 19.62
CA MET A 335 16.54 19.87 18.86
C MET A 335 17.89 19.75 19.58
N PRO A 336 18.02 20.00 20.89
CA PRO A 336 19.30 19.74 21.59
C PRO A 336 19.78 18.29 21.45
N ILE A 337 18.86 17.32 21.48
CA ILE A 337 19.19 15.91 21.29
C ILE A 337 19.61 15.64 19.86
N ILE A 338 18.85 16.12 18.87
CA ILE A 338 19.17 15.98 17.44
C ILE A 338 20.54 16.61 17.11
N ARG A 339 20.83 17.79 17.66
CA ARG A 339 22.13 18.46 17.50
C ARG A 339 23.27 17.66 18.13
N GLU A 340 23.04 17.03 19.27
CA GLU A 340 24.03 16.15 19.89
C GLU A 340 24.29 14.92 19.04
N LEU A 341 23.24 14.31 18.48
CA LEU A 341 23.38 13.18 17.55
C LEU A 341 24.20 13.58 16.31
N ASP A 342 23.94 14.75 15.72
CA ASP A 342 24.68 15.28 14.60
C ASP A 342 26.14 15.58 14.96
N ALA A 343 26.39 16.17 16.14
CA ALA A 343 27.73 16.46 16.62
C ALA A 343 28.58 15.18 16.77
N ARG A 344 27.98 14.07 17.23
CA ARG A 344 28.65 12.78 17.31
C ARG A 344 28.99 12.24 15.93
N VAL A 345 28.07 12.34 14.98
CA VAL A 345 28.33 11.92 13.59
C VAL A 345 29.48 12.71 12.99
N ARG A 346 29.50 14.04 13.16
CA ARG A 346 30.58 14.91 12.65
C ARG A 346 31.92 14.65 13.30
N ARG A 347 31.94 14.28 14.58
CA ARG A 347 33.15 13.90 15.29
C ARG A 347 33.75 12.61 14.74
N ASP A 348 32.89 11.62 14.47
CA ASP A 348 33.30 10.27 14.12
C ASP A 348 33.52 10.11 12.61
N TYR A 349 32.86 10.92 11.78
CA TYR A 349 32.91 10.85 10.32
C TYR A 349 33.08 12.24 9.70
N HIS A 350 33.98 12.36 8.71
CA HIS A 350 34.26 13.61 8.00
C HIS A 350 33.71 13.57 6.56
N ASP A 351 32.44 13.19 6.43
CA ASP A 351 31.72 13.10 5.15
C ASP A 351 30.36 13.80 5.30
N GLU A 352 30.19 14.93 4.63
CA GLU A 352 28.96 15.74 4.69
C GLU A 352 27.71 14.98 4.21
N ARG A 353 27.88 13.97 3.35
CA ARG A 353 26.78 13.15 2.82
C ARG A 353 26.09 12.32 3.90
N VAL A 354 26.72 12.10 5.04
CA VAL A 354 26.15 11.31 6.14
C VAL A 354 25.75 12.18 7.35
N TYR A 355 25.93 13.48 7.30
CA TYR A 355 25.53 14.36 8.41
C TYR A 355 24.01 14.38 8.58
N ILE A 356 23.55 14.48 9.83
CA ILE A 356 22.12 14.55 10.15
C ILE A 356 21.58 15.94 9.77
N ILE A 357 22.31 17.00 10.11
CA ILE A 357 21.94 18.37 9.76
C ILE A 357 22.83 18.84 8.61
N ASP A 358 22.25 19.18 7.49
CA ASP A 358 22.97 19.65 6.31
C ASP A 358 23.31 21.14 6.38
N GLU A 359 24.06 21.64 5.39
CA GLU A 359 24.48 23.05 5.28
C GLU A 359 23.33 24.04 5.02
N MET A 360 22.16 23.54 4.63
CA MET A 360 20.92 24.31 4.49
C MET A 360 20.08 24.30 5.77
N ASP A 361 20.63 23.83 6.88
CA ASP A 361 19.98 23.73 8.20
C ASP A 361 18.71 22.86 8.15
N ARG A 362 18.81 21.69 7.47
CA ARG A 362 17.74 20.68 7.38
C ARG A 362 18.15 19.39 8.04
N VAL A 363 17.25 18.81 8.81
CA VAL A 363 17.42 17.52 9.46
C VAL A 363 17.02 16.38 8.51
N HIS A 364 17.98 15.51 8.19
CA HIS A 364 17.77 14.32 7.39
C HIS A 364 17.26 13.17 8.28
N MET A 365 15.99 12.82 8.14
CA MET A 365 15.36 11.84 9.02
C MET A 365 15.97 10.45 8.87
N ALA A 366 16.16 9.96 7.65
CA ALA A 366 16.78 8.65 7.41
C ALA A 366 18.20 8.54 8.00
N HIS A 367 18.95 9.64 8.03
CA HIS A 367 20.31 9.65 8.60
C HIS A 367 20.29 9.37 10.11
N ILE A 368 19.28 9.85 10.83
CA ILE A 368 19.08 9.49 12.24
C ILE A 368 18.86 8.00 12.40
N ASP A 369 17.96 7.43 11.58
CA ASP A 369 17.61 6.01 11.64
C ASP A 369 18.82 5.11 11.39
N ILE A 370 19.65 5.46 10.40
CA ILE A 370 20.79 4.64 10.01
C ILE A 370 21.91 4.71 11.04
N HIS A 371 22.26 5.90 11.53
CA HIS A 371 23.30 6.06 12.54
C HIS A 371 22.92 5.47 13.89
N PHE A 372 21.69 5.67 14.32
CA PHE A 372 21.20 5.35 15.66
C PHE A 372 20.15 4.22 15.70
N GLY A 373 20.11 3.38 14.69
CA GLY A 373 19.43 2.10 14.66
C GLY A 373 20.43 0.95 14.49
N TYR A 374 19.98 -0.27 14.76
CA TYR A 374 20.87 -1.45 14.66
C TYR A 374 20.75 -2.21 13.34
N ALA A 375 19.69 -1.98 12.56
CA ALA A 375 19.48 -2.61 11.27
C ALA A 375 18.78 -1.66 10.30
N VAL A 376 19.13 -1.79 9.02
CA VAL A 376 18.54 -1.07 7.90
C VAL A 376 18.20 -2.09 6.82
N ASN A 377 16.95 -2.18 6.40
CA ASN A 377 16.61 -3.07 5.30
C ASN A 377 15.94 -2.35 4.13
N GLY A 378 16.27 -2.83 2.93
CA GLY A 378 15.48 -2.60 1.75
C GLY A 378 14.34 -3.61 1.65
N VAL A 379 13.46 -3.47 0.66
CA VAL A 379 12.20 -4.20 0.56
C VAL A 379 12.03 -5.04 -0.71
N ALA A 380 13.09 -5.12 -1.50
CA ALA A 380 13.29 -6.04 -2.62
C ALA A 380 14.78 -6.17 -2.90
N ALA A 381 15.21 -7.24 -3.57
CA ALA A 381 16.63 -7.50 -3.83
C ALA A 381 17.28 -6.35 -4.62
N LEU A 382 16.67 -5.91 -5.71
CA LEU A 382 17.16 -4.78 -6.51
C LEU A 382 17.18 -3.48 -5.71
N HIS A 383 16.14 -3.20 -4.93
CA HIS A 383 16.06 -2.01 -4.07
C HIS A 383 17.24 -1.97 -3.09
N THR A 384 17.47 -3.06 -2.40
CA THR A 384 18.58 -3.16 -1.43
C THR A 384 19.93 -2.96 -2.11
N GLN A 385 20.14 -3.56 -3.29
CA GLN A 385 21.35 -3.36 -4.08
C GLN A 385 21.54 -1.87 -4.46
N ILE A 386 20.50 -1.20 -4.92
CA ILE A 386 20.55 0.24 -5.26
C ILE A 386 20.90 1.08 -4.02
N LEU A 387 20.32 0.76 -2.85
CA LEU A 387 20.66 1.44 -1.60
C LEU A 387 22.15 1.30 -1.25
N GLU A 388 22.69 0.08 -1.36
CA GLU A 388 24.07 -0.24 -1.01
C GLU A 388 25.10 0.31 -1.99
N GLU A 389 24.80 0.29 -3.29
CA GLU A 389 25.76 0.65 -4.36
C GLU A 389 25.67 2.11 -4.80
N SER A 390 24.52 2.77 -4.57
CA SER A 390 24.23 4.12 -5.06
C SER A 390 23.67 5.03 -3.98
N GLU A 391 22.37 4.93 -3.68
CA GLU A 391 21.62 5.94 -2.93
C GLU A 391 22.07 6.13 -1.48
N LEU A 392 22.44 5.07 -0.78
CA LEU A 392 22.93 5.11 0.59
C LEU A 392 24.36 4.54 0.71
N LYS A 393 25.09 4.53 -0.39
CA LYS A 393 26.46 4.01 -0.42
C LYS A 393 27.37 4.59 0.66
N PRO A 394 27.38 5.90 0.96
CA PRO A 394 28.20 6.45 2.04
C PRO A 394 27.91 5.80 3.41
N PHE A 395 26.65 5.44 3.68
CA PHE A 395 26.26 4.74 4.89
C PHE A 395 26.63 3.26 4.86
N TYR A 396 26.47 2.62 3.71
CA TYR A 396 26.88 1.23 3.54
C TYR A 396 28.38 1.04 3.73
N ASP A 397 29.18 1.99 3.26
CA ASP A 397 30.64 1.98 3.46
C ASP A 397 31.02 2.08 4.96
N ILE A 398 30.18 2.71 5.80
CA ILE A 398 30.39 2.83 7.25
C ILE A 398 29.83 1.62 8.00
N TYR A 399 28.62 1.16 7.63
CA TYR A 399 27.84 0.17 8.37
C TYR A 399 27.37 -1.00 7.49
N PRO A 400 28.27 -1.70 6.77
CA PRO A 400 27.83 -2.77 5.87
C PRO A 400 27.04 -3.87 6.60
N GLU A 401 27.33 -4.10 7.88
CA GLU A 401 26.66 -5.10 8.70
C GLU A 401 25.22 -4.76 9.09
N LYS A 402 24.79 -3.49 8.99
CA LYS A 402 23.41 -3.09 9.27
C LYS A 402 22.48 -3.35 8.10
N PHE A 403 23.00 -3.33 6.87
CA PHE A 403 22.20 -3.43 5.65
C PHE A 403 21.79 -4.86 5.35
N ASN A 404 20.54 -5.08 5.05
CA ASN A 404 20.02 -6.36 4.63
C ASN A 404 18.76 -6.20 3.78
N ASN A 405 18.37 -7.26 3.06
CA ASN A 405 17.16 -7.30 2.26
C ASN A 405 16.05 -8.10 2.96
N LYS A 406 14.85 -7.54 2.98
CA LYS A 406 13.62 -8.25 3.34
C LYS A 406 12.59 -7.98 2.25
N THR A 407 12.57 -8.84 1.24
CA THR A 407 11.58 -8.71 0.14
C THR A 407 10.17 -8.74 0.72
N ASN A 408 9.38 -7.72 0.36
CA ASN A 408 8.00 -7.59 0.78
C ASN A 408 7.18 -8.82 0.47
N GLY A 409 6.07 -8.96 1.16
CA GLY A 409 5.11 -10.03 0.96
C GLY A 409 3.68 -9.58 1.23
N ILE A 410 2.76 -10.46 0.94
CA ILE A 410 1.31 -10.24 1.08
C ILE A 410 0.69 -11.37 1.89
N THR A 411 -0.41 -11.09 2.61
CA THR A 411 -1.16 -12.15 3.28
C THR A 411 -2.07 -12.88 2.29
N PHE A 412 -1.92 -14.21 2.22
CA PHE A 412 -2.75 -15.05 1.36
C PHE A 412 -4.18 -15.21 1.90
N ARG A 413 -4.39 -15.02 3.21
CA ARG A 413 -5.72 -15.02 3.82
C ARG A 413 -6.63 -13.98 3.18
N ARG A 414 -6.15 -12.76 2.95
CA ARG A 414 -6.91 -11.73 2.25
C ARG A 414 -6.81 -11.85 0.72
N TRP A 415 -5.61 -12.00 0.19
CA TRP A 415 -5.35 -11.85 -1.25
C TRP A 415 -5.51 -13.13 -2.07
N LEU A 416 -5.93 -14.22 -1.44
CA LEU A 416 -6.35 -15.44 -2.10
C LEU A 416 -7.67 -15.95 -1.50
N VAL A 417 -7.67 -16.33 -0.21
CA VAL A 417 -8.80 -17.00 0.42
C VAL A 417 -10.05 -16.11 0.47
N HIS A 418 -9.90 -14.85 0.85
CA HIS A 418 -11.00 -13.89 0.91
C HIS A 418 -11.41 -13.39 -0.47
N CYS A 419 -10.47 -12.87 -1.25
CA CYS A 419 -10.82 -12.21 -2.51
C CYS A 419 -11.07 -13.16 -3.70
N ASN A 420 -10.58 -14.41 -3.62
CA ASN A 420 -10.73 -15.42 -4.69
C ASN A 420 -11.02 -16.80 -4.12
N PRO A 421 -12.17 -16.97 -3.44
CA PRO A 421 -12.49 -18.20 -2.72
C PRO A 421 -12.63 -19.42 -3.64
N GLU A 422 -13.08 -19.23 -4.88
CA GLU A 422 -13.19 -20.31 -5.86
C GLU A 422 -11.82 -20.84 -6.27
N LEU A 423 -10.85 -19.94 -6.54
CA LEU A 423 -9.47 -20.35 -6.80
C LEU A 423 -8.86 -21.05 -5.58
N ALA A 424 -9.03 -20.48 -4.39
CA ALA A 424 -8.52 -21.08 -3.15
C ALA A 424 -9.06 -22.49 -2.91
N ALA A 425 -10.35 -22.72 -3.15
CA ALA A 425 -10.98 -24.02 -3.04
C ALA A 425 -10.41 -25.02 -4.07
N TYR A 426 -10.24 -24.59 -5.31
CA TYR A 426 -9.68 -25.42 -6.36
C TYR A 426 -8.21 -25.78 -6.10
N LEU A 427 -7.40 -24.84 -5.63
CA LEU A 427 -6.03 -25.12 -5.20
C LEU A 427 -5.99 -26.16 -4.08
N LYS A 428 -6.89 -26.04 -3.10
CA LYS A 428 -6.99 -27.02 -2.01
C LYS A 428 -7.35 -28.43 -2.53
N GLU A 429 -8.22 -28.51 -3.53
CA GLU A 429 -8.56 -29.78 -4.19
C GLU A 429 -7.35 -30.41 -4.88
N LEU A 430 -6.55 -29.62 -5.61
CA LEU A 430 -5.41 -30.10 -6.38
C LEU A 430 -4.19 -30.49 -5.53
N ILE A 431 -3.86 -29.67 -4.53
CA ILE A 431 -2.57 -29.75 -3.83
C ILE A 431 -2.68 -29.83 -2.30
N GLY A 432 -3.90 -29.92 -1.74
CA GLY A 432 -4.11 -29.92 -0.29
C GLY A 432 -4.13 -28.52 0.31
N SER A 433 -4.30 -28.42 1.62
CA SER A 433 -4.41 -27.15 2.36
C SER A 433 -3.08 -26.64 2.93
N GLU A 434 -2.02 -27.40 2.83
CA GLU A 434 -0.73 -27.09 3.45
C GLU A 434 -0.14 -25.76 2.96
N TYR A 435 -0.49 -25.30 1.75
CA TYR A 435 -0.04 -24.01 1.23
C TYR A 435 -0.51 -22.81 2.08
N MET A 436 -1.55 -22.98 2.88
CA MET A 436 -2.03 -21.96 3.80
C MET A 436 -1.09 -21.73 5.01
N GLU A 437 -0.35 -22.76 5.38
CA GLU A 437 0.62 -22.74 6.48
C GLU A 437 2.05 -22.53 5.97
N ASP A 438 2.38 -23.14 4.83
CA ASP A 438 3.64 -22.94 4.10
C ASP A 438 3.37 -22.73 2.61
N ALA A 439 3.42 -21.50 2.18
CA ALA A 439 3.11 -21.09 0.80
C ALA A 439 4.02 -21.74 -0.27
N LYS A 440 5.17 -22.34 0.10
CA LYS A 440 6.02 -23.11 -0.82
C LYS A 440 5.28 -24.27 -1.46
N HIS A 441 4.27 -24.81 -0.78
CA HIS A 441 3.45 -25.90 -1.32
C HIS A 441 2.68 -25.52 -2.58
N LEU A 442 2.53 -24.23 -2.92
CA LEU A 442 1.96 -23.81 -4.22
C LEU A 442 2.77 -24.34 -5.41
N GLU A 443 4.06 -24.59 -5.27
CA GLU A 443 4.87 -25.15 -6.36
C GLU A 443 4.42 -26.55 -6.80
N LYS A 444 3.67 -27.28 -5.99
CA LYS A 444 3.04 -28.55 -6.38
C LYS A 444 2.13 -28.40 -7.62
N LEU A 445 1.60 -27.18 -7.86
CA LEU A 445 0.80 -26.88 -9.05
C LEU A 445 1.56 -27.09 -10.36
N LEU A 446 2.88 -26.96 -10.37
CA LEU A 446 3.69 -27.16 -11.58
C LEU A 446 3.52 -28.56 -12.20
N ALA A 447 3.13 -29.56 -11.40
CA ALA A 447 2.81 -30.91 -11.89
C ALA A 447 1.59 -30.91 -12.83
N TYR A 448 0.74 -29.91 -12.76
CA TYR A 448 -0.51 -29.79 -13.54
C TYR A 448 -0.39 -28.82 -14.73
N LYS A 449 0.79 -28.28 -15.02
CA LYS A 449 0.96 -27.25 -16.05
C LYS A 449 0.55 -27.66 -17.46
N ASP A 450 0.53 -28.95 -17.75
CA ASP A 450 0.13 -29.50 -19.02
C ASP A 450 -1.19 -30.31 -18.95
N ASP A 451 -1.89 -30.23 -17.82
CA ASP A 451 -3.20 -30.89 -17.63
C ASP A 451 -4.31 -30.03 -18.23
N GLU A 452 -4.87 -30.47 -19.34
CA GLU A 452 -5.91 -29.72 -20.06
C GLU A 452 -7.15 -29.41 -19.22
N GLN A 453 -7.54 -30.34 -18.33
CA GLN A 453 -8.71 -30.13 -17.47
C GLN A 453 -8.43 -29.07 -16.41
N VAL A 454 -7.24 -29.08 -15.80
CA VAL A 454 -6.83 -28.07 -14.83
C VAL A 454 -6.75 -26.70 -15.49
N LEU A 455 -6.15 -26.60 -16.66
CA LEU A 455 -6.05 -25.34 -17.41
C LEU A 455 -7.42 -24.79 -17.81
N LYS A 456 -8.36 -25.68 -18.20
CA LYS A 456 -9.73 -25.32 -18.49
C LYS A 456 -10.44 -24.77 -17.27
N THR A 457 -10.33 -25.44 -16.12
CA THR A 457 -10.95 -25.01 -14.87
C THR A 457 -10.40 -23.65 -14.39
N LEU A 458 -9.10 -23.42 -14.52
CA LEU A 458 -8.50 -22.12 -14.20
C LEU A 458 -9.09 -20.97 -15.06
N ARG A 459 -9.34 -21.23 -16.36
CA ARG A 459 -10.00 -20.26 -17.24
C ARG A 459 -11.45 -19.98 -16.83
N GLU A 460 -12.17 -21.03 -16.44
CA GLU A 460 -13.54 -20.89 -15.94
C GLU A 460 -13.59 -20.05 -14.67
N ILE A 461 -12.70 -20.31 -13.70
CA ILE A 461 -12.57 -19.52 -12.46
C ILE A 461 -12.25 -18.06 -12.79
N LYS A 462 -11.31 -17.79 -13.72
CA LYS A 462 -11.01 -16.43 -14.16
C LYS A 462 -12.23 -15.75 -14.77
N MET A 463 -12.99 -16.47 -15.60
CA MET A 463 -14.21 -15.92 -16.21
C MET A 463 -15.27 -15.58 -15.16
N HIS A 464 -15.43 -16.39 -14.11
CA HIS A 464 -16.34 -16.09 -13.00
C HIS A 464 -15.90 -14.80 -12.27
N SER A 465 -14.61 -14.64 -11.99
CA SER A 465 -14.07 -13.42 -11.37
C SER A 465 -14.29 -12.17 -12.25
N LYS A 466 -14.16 -12.32 -13.57
CA LYS A 466 -14.45 -11.22 -14.53
C LYS A 466 -15.94 -10.87 -14.52
N GLN A 467 -16.81 -11.86 -14.42
CA GLN A 467 -18.27 -11.63 -14.33
C GLN A 467 -18.64 -10.93 -13.01
N GLU A 468 -18.07 -11.36 -11.90
CA GLU A 468 -18.28 -10.71 -10.59
C GLU A 468 -17.86 -9.24 -10.62
N LEU A 469 -16.70 -8.94 -11.24
CA LEU A 469 -16.27 -7.55 -11.41
C LEU A 469 -17.21 -6.75 -12.30
N ALA A 470 -17.68 -7.35 -13.41
CA ALA A 470 -18.63 -6.70 -14.32
C ALA A 470 -19.94 -6.34 -13.60
N ASP A 471 -20.48 -7.28 -12.83
CA ASP A 471 -21.70 -7.08 -12.04
C ASP A 471 -21.49 -6.01 -10.95
N TYR A 472 -20.35 -6.04 -10.30
CA TYR A 472 -19.97 -5.04 -9.29
C TYR A 472 -19.89 -3.63 -9.86
N LEU A 473 -19.19 -3.43 -10.99
CA LEU A 473 -19.05 -2.12 -11.64
C LEU A 473 -20.39 -1.62 -12.21
N LYS A 474 -21.20 -2.52 -12.75
CA LYS A 474 -22.55 -2.17 -13.22
C LYS A 474 -23.44 -1.66 -12.07
N ARG A 475 -23.39 -2.31 -10.93
CA ARG A 475 -24.16 -1.95 -9.73
C ARG A 475 -23.66 -0.67 -9.06
N THR A 476 -22.32 -0.50 -8.94
CA THR A 476 -21.73 0.57 -8.15
C THR A 476 -21.36 1.82 -8.93
N GLN A 477 -21.03 1.70 -10.21
CA GLN A 477 -20.62 2.81 -11.08
C GLN A 477 -21.43 2.95 -12.36
N HIS A 478 -22.44 2.09 -12.56
CA HIS A 478 -23.27 2.07 -13.78
C HIS A 478 -22.44 1.86 -15.06
N VAL A 479 -21.33 1.11 -14.96
CA VAL A 479 -20.44 0.80 -16.06
C VAL A 479 -20.65 -0.65 -16.49
N GLU A 480 -20.91 -0.86 -17.79
CA GLU A 480 -20.98 -2.19 -18.39
C GLU A 480 -19.66 -2.52 -19.09
N ILE A 481 -19.15 -3.71 -18.84
CA ILE A 481 -17.92 -4.22 -19.46
C ILE A 481 -18.16 -5.60 -20.06
N ASP A 482 -17.46 -5.88 -21.16
CA ASP A 482 -17.52 -7.18 -21.84
C ASP A 482 -16.54 -8.14 -21.19
N THR A 483 -17.03 -9.18 -20.55
CA THR A 483 -16.20 -10.21 -19.88
C THR A 483 -15.37 -11.05 -20.85
N ASN A 484 -15.70 -11.06 -22.15
CA ASN A 484 -14.88 -11.70 -23.19
C ASN A 484 -13.69 -10.85 -23.63
N SER A 485 -13.64 -9.58 -23.26
CA SER A 485 -12.51 -8.70 -23.54
C SER A 485 -11.29 -9.07 -22.69
N VAL A 486 -10.12 -8.63 -23.10
CA VAL A 486 -8.91 -8.71 -22.27
C VAL A 486 -9.01 -7.66 -21.15
N PHE A 487 -8.86 -8.07 -19.90
CA PHE A 487 -8.83 -7.14 -18.77
C PHE A 487 -7.39 -6.74 -18.47
N ASP A 488 -7.05 -5.55 -18.89
CA ASP A 488 -5.76 -4.89 -18.67
C ASP A 488 -5.89 -3.89 -17.53
N ILE A 489 -5.28 -4.18 -16.39
CA ILE A 489 -5.54 -3.46 -15.13
C ILE A 489 -4.28 -2.80 -14.60
N GLN A 490 -4.39 -1.49 -14.31
CA GLN A 490 -3.39 -0.70 -13.61
C GLN A 490 -4.06 0.01 -12.42
N ILE A 491 -3.90 -0.54 -11.23
CA ILE A 491 -4.48 -0.03 -9.99
C ILE A 491 -3.38 0.21 -8.95
N LYS A 492 -3.12 1.48 -8.70
CA LYS A 492 -2.08 1.95 -7.76
C LYS A 492 -2.21 3.45 -7.57
N ARG A 493 -1.62 3.99 -6.49
CA ARG A 493 -1.53 5.45 -6.31
C ARG A 493 -1.02 6.11 -7.58
N LEU A 494 -1.60 7.23 -7.97
CA LEU A 494 -1.14 7.96 -9.14
C LEU A 494 0.14 8.72 -8.81
N HIS A 495 1.19 8.40 -9.56
CA HIS A 495 2.46 9.10 -9.53
C HIS A 495 3.16 8.96 -10.88
N GLU A 496 3.85 10.00 -11.32
CA GLU A 496 4.52 10.01 -12.64
C GLU A 496 5.51 8.86 -12.81
N TYR A 497 6.21 8.40 -11.75
CA TYR A 497 7.15 7.29 -11.87
C TYR A 497 6.48 5.92 -12.11
N LYS A 498 5.20 5.78 -11.73
CA LYS A 498 4.38 4.58 -12.01
C LYS A 498 3.88 4.55 -13.45
N ARG A 499 4.02 5.66 -14.13
CA ARG A 499 3.84 5.87 -15.57
C ARG A 499 2.44 5.54 -16.11
N GLN A 500 1.39 5.86 -15.33
CA GLN A 500 0.01 5.80 -15.84
C GLN A 500 -0.16 6.65 -17.11
N GLN A 501 0.57 7.76 -17.26
CA GLN A 501 0.62 8.57 -18.47
C GLN A 501 1.12 7.76 -19.68
N MET A 502 2.07 6.85 -19.52
CA MET A 502 2.54 5.97 -20.60
C MET A 502 1.44 4.99 -21.05
N ASN A 503 0.69 4.44 -20.12
CA ASN A 503 -0.47 3.61 -20.44
C ASN A 503 -1.60 4.41 -21.12
N ALA A 504 -1.80 5.67 -20.71
CA ALA A 504 -2.72 6.58 -21.42
C ALA A 504 -2.26 6.86 -22.86
N LEU A 505 -0.96 7.05 -23.11
CA LEU A 505 -0.41 7.18 -24.45
C LEU A 505 -0.63 5.89 -25.28
N TYR A 506 -0.51 4.72 -24.67
CA TYR A 506 -0.90 3.47 -25.33
C TYR A 506 -2.38 3.46 -25.73
N ALA A 507 -3.27 3.94 -24.87
CA ALA A 507 -4.69 4.04 -25.19
C ALA A 507 -4.93 4.94 -26.43
N ILE A 508 -4.20 6.05 -26.52
CA ILE A 508 -4.23 6.93 -27.70
C ILE A 508 -3.73 6.18 -28.96
N TYR A 509 -2.60 5.47 -28.83
CA TYR A 509 -2.09 4.63 -29.93
C TYR A 509 -3.16 3.65 -30.42
N LYS A 510 -3.76 2.89 -29.51
CA LYS A 510 -4.78 1.88 -29.87
C LYS A 510 -6.04 2.51 -30.47
N TYR A 511 -6.50 3.65 -29.93
CA TYR A 511 -7.58 4.44 -30.50
C TYR A 511 -7.30 4.79 -31.96
N LYS A 512 -6.09 5.34 -32.25
CA LYS A 512 -5.68 5.72 -33.62
C LYS A 512 -5.58 4.50 -34.54
N GLU A 513 -5.04 3.38 -34.07
CA GLU A 513 -4.92 2.15 -34.87
C GLU A 513 -6.31 1.59 -35.23
N ILE A 514 -7.24 1.56 -34.30
CA ILE A 514 -8.62 1.13 -34.59
C ILE A 514 -9.30 2.07 -35.62
N LYS A 515 -9.07 3.39 -35.51
CA LYS A 515 -9.59 4.37 -36.49
C LYS A 515 -9.01 4.17 -37.89
N LYS A 516 -7.77 3.66 -37.99
CA LYS A 516 -7.14 3.27 -39.29
C LYS A 516 -7.63 1.93 -39.81
N GLY A 517 -8.43 1.18 -39.04
CA GLY A 517 -8.92 -0.15 -39.40
C GLY A 517 -8.08 -1.32 -38.89
N ASN A 518 -7.04 -1.06 -38.10
CA ASN A 518 -6.23 -2.08 -37.45
C ASN A 518 -6.92 -2.56 -36.17
N LEU A 519 -7.89 -3.45 -36.33
CA LEU A 519 -8.74 -3.92 -35.25
C LEU A 519 -8.03 -4.98 -34.38
N PRO A 520 -8.16 -4.95 -33.05
CA PRO A 520 -7.71 -6.04 -32.21
C PRO A 520 -8.56 -7.29 -32.46
N LYS A 521 -7.98 -8.47 -32.32
CA LYS A 521 -8.71 -9.75 -32.46
C LYS A 521 -9.79 -9.91 -31.41
N ARG A 522 -9.56 -9.37 -30.24
CA ARG A 522 -10.47 -9.38 -29.08
C ARG A 522 -10.60 -7.98 -28.51
N PRO A 523 -11.77 -7.55 -28.06
CA PRO A 523 -11.92 -6.27 -27.38
C PRO A 523 -11.00 -6.16 -26.16
N ILE A 524 -10.57 -4.95 -25.84
CA ILE A 524 -9.69 -4.66 -24.70
C ILE A 524 -10.42 -3.76 -23.72
N THR A 525 -10.45 -4.15 -22.45
CA THR A 525 -10.93 -3.31 -21.36
C THR A 525 -9.75 -2.88 -20.52
N MET A 526 -9.36 -1.62 -20.64
CA MET A 526 -8.29 -0.99 -19.85
C MET A 526 -8.91 -0.42 -18.58
N ILE A 527 -8.55 -0.98 -17.43
CA ILE A 527 -9.10 -0.57 -16.15
C ILE A 527 -8.02 0.14 -15.34
N PHE A 528 -8.29 1.39 -14.97
CA PHE A 528 -7.45 2.21 -14.11
C PHE A 528 -8.12 2.41 -12.75
N GLY A 529 -7.33 2.42 -11.70
CA GLY A 529 -7.75 2.83 -10.36
C GLY A 529 -6.61 3.58 -9.70
N ALA A 530 -6.82 4.84 -9.36
CA ALA A 530 -5.75 5.66 -8.83
C ALA A 530 -6.29 6.89 -8.09
N LYS A 531 -5.67 7.23 -6.98
CA LYS A 531 -5.86 8.51 -6.30
C LYS A 531 -4.58 9.34 -6.42
N ALA A 532 -4.72 10.60 -6.80
CA ALA A 532 -3.63 11.57 -6.79
C ALA A 532 -3.61 12.34 -5.48
N ALA A 533 -2.43 12.64 -4.96
CA ALA A 533 -2.31 13.56 -3.82
C ALA A 533 -2.95 14.92 -4.19
N PRO A 534 -3.71 15.55 -3.27
CA PRO A 534 -4.46 16.78 -3.58
C PRO A 534 -3.62 17.90 -4.19
N ALA A 535 -2.37 18.07 -3.72
CA ALA A 535 -1.46 19.11 -4.21
C ALA A 535 -0.67 18.70 -5.47
N TYR A 536 -0.74 17.45 -5.91
CA TYR A 536 0.04 16.95 -7.02
C TYR A 536 -0.66 17.21 -8.36
N THR A 537 -0.46 18.41 -8.89
CA THR A 537 -1.17 18.93 -10.06
C THR A 537 -1.02 18.05 -11.30
N ILE A 538 0.20 17.65 -11.66
CA ILE A 538 0.45 16.80 -12.85
C ILE A 538 -0.21 15.41 -12.70
N ALA A 539 -0.22 14.85 -11.51
CA ALA A 539 -0.93 13.60 -11.25
C ALA A 539 -2.45 13.75 -11.49
N LYS A 540 -3.02 14.85 -11.05
CA LYS A 540 -4.44 15.19 -11.32
C LYS A 540 -4.71 15.42 -12.81
N ASP A 541 -3.77 15.99 -13.53
CA ASP A 541 -3.87 16.14 -14.97
C ASP A 541 -3.82 14.80 -15.72
N ILE A 542 -3.07 13.84 -15.22
CA ILE A 542 -3.04 12.47 -15.76
C ILE A 542 -4.40 11.78 -15.55
N ILE A 543 -5.01 11.92 -14.38
CA ILE A 543 -6.38 11.43 -14.13
C ILE A 543 -7.36 12.09 -15.10
N HIS A 544 -7.26 13.39 -15.30
CA HIS A 544 -8.08 14.14 -16.24
C HIS A 544 -7.95 13.59 -17.67
N LEU A 545 -6.72 13.34 -18.14
CA LEU A 545 -6.47 12.74 -19.44
C LEU A 545 -7.17 11.37 -19.58
N ILE A 546 -7.03 10.51 -18.57
CA ILE A 546 -7.63 9.16 -18.59
C ILE A 546 -9.18 9.26 -18.65
N LEU A 547 -9.80 10.14 -17.87
CA LEU A 547 -11.24 10.36 -17.88
C LEU A 547 -11.72 10.93 -19.21
N CYS A 548 -10.96 11.84 -19.82
CA CYS A 548 -11.27 12.39 -21.14
C CYS A 548 -11.17 11.32 -22.24
N LEU A 549 -10.12 10.46 -22.17
CA LEU A 549 -9.97 9.32 -23.10
C LEU A 549 -11.12 8.31 -22.94
N GLN A 550 -11.54 8.04 -21.71
CA GLN A 550 -12.70 7.19 -21.44
C GLN A 550 -13.93 7.73 -22.19
N GLN A 551 -14.21 9.00 -22.04
CA GLN A 551 -15.37 9.64 -22.71
C GLN A 551 -15.23 9.68 -24.23
N LEU A 552 -14.04 9.99 -24.75
CA LEU A 552 -13.76 9.98 -26.19
C LEU A 552 -14.05 8.62 -26.81
N ILE A 553 -13.54 7.56 -26.20
CA ILE A 553 -13.69 6.18 -26.68
C ILE A 553 -15.16 5.75 -26.61
N GLU A 554 -15.83 6.05 -25.51
CA GLU A 554 -17.22 5.68 -25.31
C GLU A 554 -18.16 6.35 -26.34
N ASN A 555 -17.87 7.59 -26.73
CA ASN A 555 -18.63 8.35 -27.73
C ASN A 555 -18.32 7.94 -29.18
N ASP A 556 -17.25 7.20 -29.44
CA ASP A 556 -16.85 6.80 -30.78
C ASP A 556 -17.53 5.47 -31.17
N PRO A 557 -18.43 5.46 -32.16
CA PRO A 557 -19.23 4.27 -32.51
C PRO A 557 -18.41 3.14 -33.13
N ILE A 558 -17.20 3.41 -33.58
CA ILE A 558 -16.29 2.42 -34.14
C ILE A 558 -15.40 1.87 -33.00
N VAL A 559 -14.70 2.74 -32.30
CA VAL A 559 -13.71 2.37 -31.30
C VAL A 559 -14.33 1.68 -30.08
N SER A 560 -15.50 2.14 -29.64
CA SER A 560 -16.22 1.59 -28.48
C SER A 560 -16.57 0.10 -28.60
N LYS A 561 -16.58 -0.44 -29.80
CA LYS A 561 -16.80 -1.87 -30.03
C LYS A 561 -15.53 -2.73 -29.78
N HIS A 562 -14.37 -2.11 -29.76
CA HIS A 562 -13.09 -2.79 -29.73
C HIS A 562 -12.24 -2.47 -28.53
N MET A 563 -12.50 -1.36 -27.85
CA MET A 563 -11.82 -1.02 -26.62
C MET A 563 -12.71 -0.18 -25.70
N LYS A 564 -12.42 -0.27 -24.42
CA LYS A 564 -13.06 0.51 -23.38
C LYS A 564 -12.02 0.91 -22.34
N ILE A 565 -12.13 2.13 -21.81
CA ILE A 565 -11.42 2.56 -20.62
C ILE A 565 -12.43 2.67 -19.48
N VAL A 566 -12.05 2.15 -18.33
CA VAL A 566 -12.79 2.29 -17.07
C VAL A 566 -11.87 2.88 -16.03
N MET A 567 -12.14 4.10 -15.58
CA MET A 567 -11.52 4.68 -14.40
C MET A 567 -12.38 4.35 -13.19
N VAL A 568 -11.88 3.46 -12.33
CA VAL A 568 -12.58 3.06 -11.12
C VAL A 568 -12.56 4.21 -10.12
N GLU A 569 -13.74 4.64 -9.67
CA GLU A 569 -13.86 5.71 -8.68
C GLU A 569 -13.47 5.21 -7.29
N ASN A 570 -12.77 6.05 -6.54
CA ASN A 570 -12.40 5.80 -5.15
C ASN A 570 -11.72 4.44 -4.91
N TYR A 571 -10.67 4.16 -5.67
CA TYR A 571 -9.89 2.94 -5.51
C TYR A 571 -9.46 2.73 -4.04
N ASN A 572 -9.74 1.57 -3.49
CA ASN A 572 -9.47 1.16 -2.12
C ASN A 572 -9.26 -0.36 -2.03
N VAL A 573 -9.08 -0.91 -0.82
CA VAL A 573 -8.85 -2.35 -0.63
C VAL A 573 -10.06 -3.17 -1.10
N THR A 574 -11.27 -2.74 -0.78
CA THR A 574 -12.49 -3.45 -1.19
C THR A 574 -12.59 -3.59 -2.72
N LYS A 575 -12.28 -2.54 -3.46
CA LYS A 575 -12.26 -2.57 -4.93
C LYS A 575 -11.10 -3.39 -5.47
N ALA A 576 -9.92 -3.32 -4.84
CA ALA A 576 -8.79 -4.16 -5.18
C ALA A 576 -9.13 -5.66 -5.10
N GLU A 577 -9.87 -6.06 -4.08
CA GLU A 577 -10.31 -7.45 -3.89
C GLU A 577 -11.22 -7.97 -5.01
N LYS A 578 -11.90 -7.07 -5.73
CA LYS A 578 -12.70 -7.41 -6.92
C LYS A 578 -11.91 -7.34 -8.22
N LEU A 579 -11.00 -6.37 -8.32
CA LEU A 579 -10.20 -6.12 -9.53
C LEU A 579 -9.09 -7.16 -9.73
N ILE A 580 -8.40 -7.53 -8.68
CA ILE A 580 -7.22 -8.41 -8.75
C ILE A 580 -7.57 -9.81 -9.28
N PRO A 581 -8.59 -10.51 -8.77
CA PRO A 581 -8.96 -11.84 -9.32
C PRO A 581 -9.37 -11.82 -10.79
N ALA A 582 -9.95 -10.73 -11.26
CA ALA A 582 -10.46 -10.57 -12.61
C ALA A 582 -9.39 -10.20 -13.66
N CYS A 583 -8.18 -9.90 -13.25
CA CYS A 583 -7.13 -9.37 -14.12
C CYS A 583 -6.53 -10.43 -15.05
N ASP A 584 -6.36 -10.08 -16.32
CA ASP A 584 -5.59 -10.85 -17.31
C ASP A 584 -4.16 -10.30 -17.41
N ILE A 585 -4.02 -8.99 -17.62
CA ILE A 585 -2.74 -8.28 -17.76
C ILE A 585 -2.52 -7.36 -16.58
N SER A 586 -1.47 -7.64 -15.80
CA SER A 586 -1.05 -6.83 -14.66
C SER A 586 -0.02 -5.80 -15.10
N GLU A 587 -0.40 -4.53 -15.08
CA GLU A 587 0.45 -3.40 -15.48
C GLU A 587 1.38 -2.97 -14.34
N GLN A 588 2.67 -3.29 -14.47
CA GLN A 588 3.73 -3.00 -13.49
C GLN A 588 4.89 -2.25 -14.18
N ILE A 589 4.57 -1.07 -14.71
CA ILE A 589 5.35 -0.35 -15.71
C ILE A 589 6.13 0.86 -15.16
N SER A 590 6.44 0.87 -13.88
CA SER A 590 7.26 1.92 -13.27
C SER A 590 8.61 2.09 -13.99
N LEU A 591 9.19 3.28 -13.92
CA LEU A 591 10.54 3.48 -14.42
C LEU A 591 11.51 2.64 -13.58
N ALA A 592 12.35 1.85 -14.22
CA ALA A 592 13.35 1.04 -13.51
C ALA A 592 14.18 1.90 -12.56
N SER A 593 14.47 1.40 -11.38
CA SER A 593 15.10 2.08 -10.25
C SER A 593 14.20 3.01 -9.40
N LYS A 594 12.88 3.04 -9.62
CA LYS A 594 11.99 3.98 -8.91
C LYS A 594 11.02 3.31 -7.94
N GLU A 595 10.47 2.15 -8.27
CA GLU A 595 9.64 1.37 -7.34
C GLU A 595 10.53 0.54 -6.42
N ALA A 596 10.46 0.75 -5.12
CA ALA A 596 11.26 -0.01 -4.17
C ALA A 596 10.95 -1.52 -4.21
N SER A 597 9.69 -1.88 -4.21
CA SER A 597 9.22 -3.26 -4.31
C SER A 597 7.97 -3.38 -5.17
N GLY A 598 6.90 -2.69 -4.77
CA GLY A 598 5.54 -3.00 -5.15
C GLY A 598 5.02 -4.20 -4.35
N THR A 599 3.71 -4.25 -4.19
CA THR A 599 2.99 -5.41 -3.63
C THR A 599 1.80 -5.80 -4.49
N GLY A 600 1.29 -4.87 -5.31
CA GLY A 600 0.26 -5.16 -6.31
C GLY A 600 0.69 -6.24 -7.28
N ASN A 601 1.91 -6.18 -7.77
CA ASN A 601 2.51 -7.19 -8.63
C ASN A 601 2.41 -8.61 -8.03
N MET A 602 2.65 -8.78 -6.75
CA MET A 602 2.56 -10.05 -6.03
C MET A 602 1.10 -10.57 -5.93
N LYS A 603 0.16 -9.67 -5.67
CA LYS A 603 -1.28 -9.99 -5.57
C LYS A 603 -1.85 -10.46 -6.90
N PHE A 604 -1.51 -9.78 -7.98
CA PHE A 604 -1.89 -10.16 -9.34
C PHE A 604 -1.29 -11.51 -9.74
N MET A 605 0.00 -11.72 -9.47
CA MET A 605 0.69 -12.99 -9.71
C MET A 605 -0.01 -14.15 -9.00
N LEU A 606 -0.32 -13.99 -7.72
CA LEU A 606 -1.02 -15.00 -6.91
C LEU A 606 -2.41 -15.35 -7.46
N ASN A 607 -3.06 -14.41 -8.14
CA ASN A 607 -4.40 -14.59 -8.72
C ASN A 607 -4.37 -14.94 -10.21
N GLY A 608 -3.22 -15.31 -10.75
CA GLY A 608 -3.07 -15.81 -12.11
C GLY A 608 -3.10 -14.75 -13.21
N ALA A 609 -2.86 -13.49 -12.88
CA ALA A 609 -2.59 -12.47 -13.89
C ALA A 609 -1.15 -12.60 -14.40
N VAL A 610 -0.92 -12.25 -15.67
CA VAL A 610 0.41 -12.21 -16.26
C VAL A 610 0.92 -10.78 -16.24
N THR A 611 2.15 -10.59 -15.78
CA THR A 611 2.76 -9.27 -15.63
C THR A 611 3.29 -8.74 -16.96
N LEU A 612 2.93 -7.50 -17.28
CA LEU A 612 3.63 -6.63 -18.23
C LEU A 612 4.36 -5.57 -17.40
N GLY A 613 5.68 -5.60 -17.40
CA GLY A 613 6.45 -4.76 -16.49
C GLY A 613 7.84 -4.43 -16.94
N THR A 614 8.50 -3.68 -16.10
CA THR A 614 9.92 -3.32 -16.21
C THR A 614 10.75 -4.10 -15.19
N GLU A 615 12.06 -4.15 -15.38
CA GLU A 615 13.00 -4.70 -14.40
C GLU A 615 13.18 -3.72 -13.23
N ASP A 616 12.14 -3.62 -12.41
CA ASP A 616 12.05 -2.70 -11.27
C ASP A 616 11.43 -3.37 -10.04
N GLY A 617 11.92 -3.02 -8.87
CA GLY A 617 11.42 -3.53 -7.60
C GLY A 617 11.33 -5.07 -7.58
N ALA A 618 10.24 -5.58 -7.03
CA ALA A 618 10.00 -7.03 -6.95
C ALA A 618 9.65 -7.67 -8.31
N ASN A 619 9.43 -6.90 -9.38
CA ASN A 619 9.25 -7.47 -10.72
C ASN A 619 10.49 -8.30 -11.14
N VAL A 620 11.68 -7.90 -10.70
CA VAL A 620 12.92 -8.67 -10.97
C VAL A 620 12.84 -10.07 -10.35
N GLU A 621 12.40 -10.15 -9.09
CA GLU A 621 12.24 -11.43 -8.38
C GLU A 621 11.10 -12.27 -8.98
N ILE A 622 10.00 -11.64 -9.43
CA ILE A 622 8.93 -12.33 -10.17
C ILE A 622 9.49 -12.93 -11.45
N HIS A 623 10.26 -12.16 -12.23
CA HIS A 623 10.87 -12.59 -13.46
C HIS A 623 11.81 -13.81 -13.25
N GLU A 624 12.67 -13.73 -12.25
CA GLU A 624 13.56 -14.84 -11.88
C GLU A 624 12.79 -16.13 -11.50
N LEU A 625 11.66 -15.98 -10.80
CA LEU A 625 10.84 -17.10 -10.34
C LEU A 625 10.07 -17.77 -11.49
N VAL A 626 9.46 -17.00 -12.37
CA VAL A 626 8.56 -17.53 -13.41
C VAL A 626 9.24 -17.81 -14.72
N GLY A 627 10.39 -17.18 -15.01
CA GLY A 627 11.12 -17.28 -16.26
C GLY A 627 10.54 -16.44 -17.39
N ASP A 628 11.34 -16.22 -18.43
CA ASP A 628 11.03 -15.34 -19.58
C ASP A 628 9.71 -15.66 -20.28
N GLU A 629 9.29 -16.91 -20.28
CA GLU A 629 8.08 -17.37 -20.96
C GLU A 629 6.79 -16.95 -20.26
N ASN A 630 6.86 -16.55 -19.00
CA ASN A 630 5.68 -16.35 -18.14
C ASN A 630 5.54 -14.91 -17.62
N ILE A 631 6.29 -13.99 -18.20
CA ILE A 631 6.28 -12.55 -17.92
C ILE A 631 6.65 -11.79 -19.20
N TYR A 632 6.20 -10.55 -19.30
CA TYR A 632 6.53 -9.67 -20.43
C TYR A 632 7.27 -8.45 -19.91
N ILE A 633 8.55 -8.33 -20.29
CA ILE A 633 9.46 -7.29 -19.81
C ILE A 633 9.85 -6.37 -20.95
N PHE A 634 9.88 -5.07 -20.67
CA PHE A 634 10.31 -4.03 -21.59
C PHE A 634 11.09 -2.92 -20.87
N GLY A 635 11.68 -2.04 -21.64
CA GLY A 635 12.27 -0.80 -21.16
C GLY A 635 13.71 -0.92 -20.67
N LYS A 636 14.27 0.21 -20.30
CA LYS A 636 15.63 0.34 -19.80
C LYS A 636 15.78 -0.29 -18.42
N LYS A 637 16.96 -0.85 -18.16
CA LYS A 637 17.31 -1.39 -16.85
C LYS A 637 17.71 -0.27 -15.89
N SER A 638 17.74 -0.57 -14.60
CA SER A 638 18.04 0.40 -13.55
C SER A 638 19.41 1.09 -13.73
N GLU A 639 20.44 0.35 -14.13
CA GLU A 639 21.77 0.93 -14.32
C GLU A 639 21.78 1.96 -15.45
N GLU A 640 21.07 1.69 -16.55
CA GLU A 640 20.94 2.62 -17.68
C GLU A 640 20.19 3.87 -17.27
N VAL A 641 19.11 3.73 -16.50
CA VAL A 641 18.28 4.86 -16.00
C VAL A 641 19.06 5.71 -15.01
N ILE A 642 19.75 5.09 -14.05
CA ILE A 642 20.58 5.79 -13.06
C ILE A 642 21.65 6.61 -13.79
N LYS A 643 22.31 6.02 -14.78
CA LYS A 643 23.33 6.72 -15.57
C LYS A 643 22.74 7.92 -16.33
N LEU A 644 21.55 7.79 -16.92
CA LEU A 644 20.89 8.90 -17.61
C LEU A 644 20.62 10.09 -16.67
N TYR A 645 20.27 9.81 -15.40
CA TYR A 645 20.10 10.86 -14.41
C TYR A 645 21.44 11.48 -13.98
N GLU A 646 22.45 10.67 -13.71
CA GLU A 646 23.80 11.13 -13.33
C GLU A 646 24.42 12.03 -14.39
N ASP A 647 24.31 11.62 -15.66
CA ASP A 647 24.84 12.35 -16.81
C ASP A 647 23.95 13.53 -17.23
N ALA A 648 22.74 13.65 -16.66
CA ALA A 648 21.71 14.60 -17.11
C ALA A 648 21.50 14.57 -18.63
N SER A 649 21.55 13.39 -19.22
CA SER A 649 21.63 13.20 -20.69
C SER A 649 20.28 12.90 -21.35
N TYR A 650 19.22 12.67 -20.56
CA TYR A 650 17.87 12.43 -21.09
C TYR A 650 17.22 13.76 -21.53
N CYS A 651 16.71 13.79 -22.76
CA CYS A 651 15.97 14.91 -23.31
C CYS A 651 14.70 14.41 -24.02
N SER A 652 13.54 14.61 -23.39
CA SER A 652 12.26 14.17 -23.95
C SER A 652 11.91 14.83 -25.28
N ARG A 653 12.28 16.10 -25.44
CA ARG A 653 12.06 16.87 -26.67
C ARG A 653 12.74 16.24 -27.86
N GLU A 654 13.94 15.72 -27.72
CA GLU A 654 14.66 15.07 -28.83
C GLU A 654 13.91 13.81 -29.31
N ILE A 655 13.37 13.03 -28.40
CA ILE A 655 12.55 11.84 -28.76
C ILE A 655 11.26 12.29 -29.44
N TYR A 656 10.58 13.28 -28.86
CA TYR A 656 9.35 13.86 -29.42
C TYR A 656 9.55 14.37 -30.85
N GLU A 657 10.62 15.14 -31.12
CA GLU A 657 10.91 15.71 -32.42
C GLU A 657 11.44 14.72 -33.44
N SER A 658 12.10 13.62 -33.03
CA SER A 658 12.70 12.64 -33.89
C SER A 658 11.83 11.42 -34.26
N ASP A 659 10.77 11.16 -33.47
CA ASP A 659 9.87 10.03 -33.68
C ASP A 659 8.45 10.51 -33.96
N THR A 660 8.02 10.44 -35.21
CA THR A 660 6.71 10.91 -35.67
C THR A 660 5.55 10.18 -34.98
N THR A 661 5.73 8.92 -34.61
CA THR A 661 4.70 8.19 -33.87
C THR A 661 4.55 8.75 -32.45
N VAL A 662 5.66 9.00 -31.78
CA VAL A 662 5.65 9.61 -30.44
C VAL A 662 5.06 11.02 -30.50
N GLU A 663 5.48 11.84 -31.48
CA GLU A 663 4.92 13.17 -31.72
C GLU A 663 3.38 13.12 -31.84
N GLU A 664 2.87 12.24 -32.72
CA GLU A 664 1.43 12.08 -32.92
C GLU A 664 0.67 11.66 -31.64
N LEU A 665 1.27 10.80 -30.81
CA LEU A 665 0.63 10.37 -29.56
C LEU A 665 0.58 11.52 -28.55
N VAL A 666 1.65 12.25 -28.39
CA VAL A 666 1.76 13.34 -27.43
C VAL A 666 0.89 14.53 -27.89
N ASP A 667 0.91 14.88 -29.17
CA ASP A 667 0.09 15.94 -29.74
C ASP A 667 -1.42 15.65 -29.60
N PHE A 668 -1.81 14.39 -29.60
CA PHE A 668 -3.19 14.01 -29.43
C PHE A 668 -3.78 14.49 -28.09
N ILE A 669 -2.97 14.64 -27.05
CA ILE A 669 -3.40 15.16 -25.73
C ILE A 669 -4.09 16.52 -25.86
N ILE A 670 -3.59 17.36 -26.78
CA ILE A 670 -4.11 18.72 -27.03
C ILE A 670 -4.86 18.80 -28.36
N SER A 671 -5.26 17.67 -28.95
CA SER A 671 -6.05 17.64 -30.17
C SER A 671 -7.41 18.29 -30.00
N LYS A 672 -8.04 18.63 -31.12
CA LYS A 672 -9.37 19.23 -31.13
C LYS A 672 -10.39 18.34 -30.42
N GLU A 673 -10.31 17.03 -30.64
CA GLU A 673 -11.17 16.02 -30.04
C GLU A 673 -11.06 16.01 -28.53
N MET A 674 -9.84 16.08 -28.00
CA MET A 674 -9.58 16.07 -26.57
C MET A 674 -10.00 17.38 -25.91
N ILE A 675 -9.69 18.52 -26.52
CA ILE A 675 -10.04 19.84 -25.99
C ILE A 675 -11.58 20.07 -25.96
N GLN A 676 -12.33 19.43 -26.84
CA GLN A 676 -13.79 19.48 -26.80
C GLN A 676 -14.40 18.77 -25.58
N ILE A 677 -13.69 17.81 -25.01
CA ILE A 677 -14.13 17.03 -23.84
C ILE A 677 -13.52 17.61 -22.57
N GLY A 678 -12.20 17.81 -22.59
CA GLY A 678 -11.42 18.17 -21.42
C GLY A 678 -11.10 19.66 -21.29
N ASP A 679 -10.45 19.98 -20.20
CA ASP A 679 -9.97 21.32 -19.87
C ASP A 679 -8.66 21.60 -20.61
N PRO A 680 -8.61 22.59 -21.52
CA PRO A 680 -7.40 22.93 -22.27
C PRO A 680 -6.19 23.30 -21.39
N VAL A 681 -6.42 23.86 -20.22
CA VAL A 681 -5.34 24.25 -19.29
C VAL A 681 -4.68 23.01 -18.69
N ASN A 682 -5.47 22.07 -18.21
CA ASN A 682 -4.96 20.82 -17.62
C ASN A 682 -4.27 19.93 -18.69
N LEU A 683 -4.89 19.77 -19.85
CA LEU A 683 -4.32 18.99 -20.96
C LEU A 683 -3.04 19.65 -21.50
N GLY A 684 -3.05 20.98 -21.66
CA GLY A 684 -1.89 21.73 -22.12
C GLY A 684 -0.72 21.71 -21.14
N ARG A 685 -0.99 21.70 -19.83
CA ARG A 685 0.05 21.57 -18.80
C ARG A 685 0.71 20.20 -18.84
N LEU A 686 -0.07 19.13 -18.94
CA LEU A 686 0.43 17.77 -19.08
C LEU A 686 1.25 17.60 -20.36
N TYR A 687 0.74 18.11 -21.49
CA TYR A 687 1.46 18.12 -22.77
C TYR A 687 2.84 18.77 -22.63
N LYS A 688 2.91 19.97 -22.05
CA LYS A 688 4.17 20.66 -21.81
C LYS A 688 5.13 19.87 -20.93
N GLU A 689 4.61 19.27 -19.87
CA GLU A 689 5.41 18.45 -18.95
C GLU A 689 6.05 17.27 -19.67
N ILE A 690 5.27 16.56 -20.50
CA ILE A 690 5.78 15.41 -21.27
C ILE A 690 6.81 15.83 -22.30
N VAL A 691 6.57 16.92 -23.05
CA VAL A 691 7.48 17.39 -24.10
C VAL A 691 8.77 17.96 -23.53
N SER A 692 8.69 18.73 -22.42
CA SER A 692 9.82 19.51 -21.93
C SER A 692 10.61 18.85 -20.81
N LYS A 693 10.02 17.96 -20.06
CA LYS A 693 10.66 17.32 -18.90
C LYS A 693 10.60 15.80 -18.94
N ASP A 694 9.39 15.24 -18.97
CA ASP A 694 9.18 13.79 -18.89
C ASP A 694 10.13 13.14 -17.88
N TRP A 695 10.12 13.65 -16.66
CA TRP A 695 11.10 13.34 -15.62
C TRP A 695 11.27 11.84 -15.36
N PHE A 696 10.23 11.04 -15.63
CA PHE A 696 10.27 9.58 -15.48
C PHE A 696 10.31 8.85 -16.82
N MET A 697 10.82 9.48 -17.85
CA MET A 697 11.27 8.88 -19.11
C MET A 697 10.20 8.01 -19.79
N ALA A 698 8.94 8.41 -19.76
CA ALA A 698 7.87 7.67 -20.41
C ALA A 698 8.10 7.57 -21.93
N LEU A 699 8.58 8.65 -22.57
CA LEU A 699 8.85 8.66 -24.00
C LEU A 699 10.04 7.77 -24.40
N LEU A 700 10.98 7.54 -23.47
CA LEU A 700 12.12 6.65 -23.72
C LEU A 700 11.67 5.20 -23.95
N ASP A 701 10.70 4.75 -23.18
CA ASP A 701 10.26 3.35 -23.16
C ASP A 701 8.97 3.10 -23.96
N ILE A 702 8.27 4.15 -24.43
CA ILE A 702 6.93 4.01 -25.02
C ILE A 702 6.87 3.06 -26.20
N ARG A 703 7.89 3.05 -27.07
CA ARG A 703 7.90 2.20 -28.27
C ARG A 703 8.04 0.71 -27.92
N GLU A 704 8.93 0.40 -26.98
CA GLU A 704 9.08 -0.98 -26.48
C GLU A 704 7.82 -1.42 -25.71
N TYR A 705 7.23 -0.53 -24.93
CA TYR A 705 5.99 -0.79 -24.21
C TYR A 705 4.85 -1.16 -25.15
N ILE A 706 4.63 -0.35 -26.20
CA ILE A 706 3.62 -0.62 -27.22
C ILE A 706 3.87 -1.99 -27.87
N GLN A 707 5.08 -2.24 -28.33
CA GLN A 707 5.45 -3.50 -28.98
C GLN A 707 5.18 -4.70 -28.05
N LYS A 708 5.61 -4.62 -26.80
CA LYS A 708 5.45 -5.73 -25.85
C LYS A 708 4.00 -5.97 -25.49
N LYS A 709 3.21 -4.93 -25.35
CA LYS A 709 1.78 -5.04 -25.08
C LYS A 709 1.01 -5.63 -26.27
N GLU A 710 1.35 -5.26 -27.50
CA GLU A 710 0.77 -5.86 -28.72
C GLU A 710 1.13 -7.36 -28.83
N GLU A 711 2.36 -7.74 -28.52
CA GLU A 711 2.80 -9.14 -28.43
C GLU A 711 1.94 -9.91 -27.42
N MET A 712 1.78 -9.34 -26.24
CA MET A 712 1.01 -9.94 -25.14
C MET A 712 -0.46 -10.13 -25.51
N LEU A 713 -1.08 -9.16 -26.18
CA LEU A 713 -2.44 -9.25 -26.69
C LEU A 713 -2.60 -10.33 -27.75
N ALA A 714 -1.60 -10.51 -28.62
CA ALA A 714 -1.58 -11.58 -29.62
C ALA A 714 -1.48 -12.96 -28.95
N ASP A 715 -0.60 -13.10 -27.95
CA ASP A 715 -0.40 -14.36 -27.21
C ASP A 715 -1.65 -14.75 -26.40
N TYR A 716 -2.43 -13.78 -25.93
CA TYR A 716 -3.66 -14.02 -25.20
C TYR A 716 -4.69 -14.83 -26.00
N GLU A 717 -4.64 -14.82 -27.33
CA GLU A 717 -5.56 -15.59 -28.17
C GLU A 717 -5.39 -17.11 -28.02
N ASP A 718 -4.19 -17.60 -27.70
CA ASP A 718 -4.00 -18.97 -27.27
C ASP A 718 -4.32 -19.10 -25.76
N GLN A 719 -5.59 -19.31 -25.49
CA GLN A 719 -6.13 -19.38 -24.13
C GLN A 719 -5.54 -20.52 -23.29
N THR A 720 -5.08 -21.60 -23.93
CA THR A 720 -4.44 -22.74 -23.23
C THR A 720 -3.01 -22.36 -22.84
N ALA A 721 -2.24 -21.78 -23.75
CA ALA A 721 -0.91 -21.28 -23.46
C ALA A 721 -0.96 -20.17 -22.39
N TRP A 722 -1.96 -19.29 -22.46
CA TRP A 722 -2.15 -18.24 -21.45
C TRP A 722 -2.44 -18.82 -20.06
N ALA A 723 -3.31 -19.85 -19.98
CA ALA A 723 -3.61 -20.53 -18.72
C ALA A 723 -2.38 -21.21 -18.10
N LYS A 724 -1.45 -21.74 -18.95
CA LYS A 724 -0.16 -22.24 -18.45
C LYS A 724 0.68 -21.15 -17.80
N LYS A 725 0.77 -19.99 -18.43
CA LYS A 725 1.47 -18.82 -17.84
C LYS A 725 0.86 -18.43 -16.50
N ALA A 726 -0.47 -18.36 -16.44
CA ALA A 726 -1.21 -18.07 -15.21
C ALA A 726 -0.92 -19.09 -14.10
N LEU A 727 -0.94 -20.38 -14.43
CA LEU A 727 -0.63 -21.45 -13.46
C LEU A 727 0.79 -21.34 -12.91
N VAL A 728 1.78 -21.09 -13.77
CA VAL A 728 3.18 -20.92 -13.34
C VAL A 728 3.31 -19.71 -12.40
N ASN A 729 2.64 -18.60 -12.71
CA ASN A 729 2.62 -17.42 -11.83
C ASN A 729 2.04 -17.75 -10.45
N ILE A 730 0.89 -18.43 -10.39
CA ILE A 730 0.29 -18.86 -9.11
C ILE A 730 1.25 -19.78 -8.35
N ALA A 731 1.81 -20.78 -9.02
CA ALA A 731 2.71 -21.76 -8.41
C ALA A 731 3.94 -21.12 -7.78
N LYS A 732 4.47 -20.09 -8.39
CA LYS A 732 5.68 -19.38 -7.93
C LYS A 732 5.40 -18.23 -6.96
N ALA A 733 4.15 -17.85 -6.76
CA ALA A 733 3.76 -16.74 -5.88
C ALA A 733 4.00 -17.02 -4.39
N GLY A 734 4.24 -18.28 -3.99
CA GLY A 734 4.49 -18.66 -2.60
C GLY A 734 5.67 -17.92 -1.94
N TYR A 735 6.68 -17.56 -2.71
CA TYR A 735 7.80 -16.75 -2.23
C TYR A 735 7.35 -15.39 -1.65
N PHE A 736 6.28 -14.82 -2.17
CA PHE A 736 5.75 -13.52 -1.74
C PHE A 736 4.73 -13.60 -0.60
N SER A 737 4.72 -14.69 0.16
CA SER A 737 3.96 -14.75 1.41
C SER A 737 4.55 -13.81 2.45
N ALA A 738 3.71 -12.97 3.06
CA ALA A 738 4.11 -12.13 4.18
C ALA A 738 4.56 -12.96 5.39
N ASP A 739 4.09 -14.19 5.54
CA ASP A 739 4.53 -15.10 6.61
C ASP A 739 6.03 -15.42 6.45
N ARG A 740 6.50 -15.65 5.22
CA ARG A 740 7.93 -15.79 4.94
C ARG A 740 8.69 -14.51 5.31
N THR A 741 8.20 -13.36 4.86
CA THR A 741 8.86 -12.07 5.13
C THR A 741 9.00 -11.84 6.62
N ILE A 742 7.94 -12.05 7.39
CA ILE A 742 7.97 -11.84 8.85
C ILE A 742 8.86 -12.85 9.56
N ALA A 743 8.88 -14.12 9.11
CA ALA A 743 9.81 -15.11 9.65
C ALA A 743 11.28 -14.68 9.46
N GLU A 744 11.62 -14.08 8.31
CA GLU A 744 12.94 -13.53 8.04
C GLU A 744 13.25 -12.30 8.90
N TYR A 745 12.32 -11.35 9.06
CA TYR A 745 12.49 -10.23 10.00
C TYR A 745 12.73 -10.72 11.43
N ASN A 746 11.96 -11.71 11.88
CA ASN A 746 12.12 -12.24 13.23
C ASN A 746 13.47 -12.93 13.42
N ARG A 747 13.90 -13.76 12.47
CA ARG A 747 15.18 -14.47 12.52
C ARG A 747 16.36 -13.51 12.53
N ASP A 748 16.37 -12.50 11.67
CA ASP A 748 17.55 -11.70 11.37
C ASP A 748 17.60 -10.37 12.13
N ILE A 749 16.44 -9.82 12.53
CA ILE A 749 16.35 -8.48 13.10
C ILE A 749 15.72 -8.48 14.50
N TRP A 750 14.49 -9.00 14.64
CA TRP A 750 13.73 -8.82 15.89
C TRP A 750 14.07 -9.82 16.98
N GLN A 751 14.20 -11.10 16.65
CA GLN A 751 14.51 -12.18 17.60
C GLN A 751 13.54 -12.18 18.80
N LEU A 752 12.24 -12.24 18.52
CA LEU A 752 11.16 -12.12 19.50
C LEU A 752 10.95 -13.38 20.34
N SER A 753 11.41 -14.53 19.86
CA SER A 753 11.20 -15.85 20.50
C SER A 753 12.49 -16.43 21.06
#